data_8566d726c312509c2043779478692c7a
#
_entry.id   8566d726c312509c2043779478692c7a
#
_cell.length_a   1.000
_cell.length_b   1.000
_cell.length_c   1.000
_cell.angle_alpha   90.00
_cell.angle_beta   90.00
_cell.angle_gamma   90.00
#
_symmetry.space_group_name_H-M   'P 1'
#
loop_
_entity.id
_entity.type
_entity.pdbx_description
1 polymer ?
#
loop_
_entity_poly.entity_id
_entity_poly.type
_entity_poly.pdbx_seq_one_letter_code
_entity_poly.pdbx_strand_id
1 'polypeptide(L)'
;MLSNYLSLLISICLLLFSIPPSISDVRFDCYPDGGASQQNCEARGCVWQPADHDKDPIEPWCYFKSGVGYKYDSSNGNTINLKKNDGPKNPWGDDFPAIQLTTSSLGKTLNIKITTAAQRYEPPVGFPKENSVSSDSLSFNSNTQTDPFSFTVTRSSNGETLFDTSIGGLIFSDKFIQIATYLPSENMYGWGENIHQTLKHDFSKYQIWGMFARDEPPNSGSLDTKNLYGVHPFYLCLEPSGKAHGVLILNSNAQEVMTTPGPAVIYRTIGGNLDMYFFPGPTPEEVIQQYQNLIGRPFLPAYWAFGFQLSRYGYKSLDEMKEKIGNVRNAGIPIETGVSDIDYMQRYKDFTLGDNWQGFGDYVNQLHQWNMKLVPIFDPAIEADYDSFQRGVSSGAKFVEWERADQVMQDIQKLYPMANGTKIMLGVVWPDNHVGFPDFLDETGKTQTWWTSEFKTFHDQIGFDGIWIDMNEPSNFGTNDDHPWYYDSPDHPNDLPLKCPTSGADATWDMPPYQTHSVYYFPQPATLASKTLCMLAVQNNGKYRFYNVKNLYGLTEANATQQALFATTGKRGTVISRSTFPSAGRFTGHWLGDNTARWEDLRTSIIGAQEFNLFGIPYVGSDICGFIGATNEELCLRWQQMGAWHSFMRNHNDNGSPPQDPAQWPSVAAATKQANLFRYLNLPYLFSLHFAASMNGGTVVRPAFFEFPQDTVAQTLSYQFMWGSALIIAPVINPGTTQMDVYLPAGSWYSLFDYNYGQKFTAGYQRNVPTPTTSLIPVFIRGGYIIPQQGANMTTTDSRKNPYQLTIAPDDNMQASGFLYWDDGETIVKSFQNHPYHNWKFTYKGGSSNSLQIDHPTVAGTVQVKTLDTITIFNSPAPDFDSFTLNSNKVQINQQTSSYSAITKILIISTTNLIPINNPTSYTLTWNNLPTSKEHLNTNRIPDAA
;
A
#
# COMPACT_ATOMS: atom_id res chain seq x y z
N MET A 1 51.91 -38.76 -19.03
CA MET A 1 51.82 -37.48 -19.73
C MET A 1 50.35 -37.10 -20.08
N LEU A 2 49.45 -38.05 -20.38
CA LEU A 2 48.04 -37.69 -20.67
C LEU A 2 47.23 -37.15 -19.46
N SER A 3 47.57 -37.57 -18.21
CA SER A 3 46.87 -37.14 -16.98
C SER A 3 47.10 -35.66 -16.65
N ASN A 4 48.29 -35.12 -16.95
CA ASN A 4 48.62 -33.73 -16.65
C ASN A 4 48.05 -32.71 -17.65
N TYR A 5 47.78 -33.14 -18.89
CA TYR A 5 47.12 -32.30 -19.88
C TYR A 5 45.61 -32.15 -19.63
N LEU A 6 44.96 -33.19 -19.06
CA LEU A 6 43.52 -33.12 -18.72
C LEU A 6 43.27 -32.22 -17.52
N SER A 7 44.16 -32.24 -16.51
CA SER A 7 44.07 -31.31 -15.37
C SER A 7 44.35 -29.86 -15.73
N LEU A 8 45.23 -29.60 -16.72
CA LEU A 8 45.52 -28.25 -17.18
C LEU A 8 44.38 -27.68 -18.06
N LEU A 9 43.74 -28.53 -18.89
CA LEU A 9 42.56 -28.17 -19.69
C LEU A 9 41.32 -27.90 -18.82
N ILE A 10 41.11 -28.69 -17.75
CA ILE A 10 40.00 -28.48 -16.79
C ILE A 10 40.25 -27.21 -15.97
N SER A 11 41.49 -26.92 -15.56
CA SER A 11 41.84 -25.67 -14.87
C SER A 11 41.71 -24.43 -15.79
N ILE A 12 42.03 -24.55 -17.06
CA ILE A 12 41.88 -23.45 -18.03
C ILE A 12 40.38 -23.26 -18.41
N CYS A 13 39.57 -24.30 -18.49
CA CYS A 13 38.11 -24.20 -18.67
C CYS A 13 37.42 -23.62 -17.41
N LEU A 14 37.89 -23.89 -16.20
CA LEU A 14 37.35 -23.30 -14.98
C LEU A 14 37.80 -21.84 -14.78
N LEU A 15 38.90 -21.42 -15.39
CA LEU A 15 39.33 -20.01 -15.39
C LEU A 15 38.67 -19.16 -16.49
N LEU A 16 38.03 -19.79 -17.50
CA LEU A 16 37.32 -19.08 -18.54
C LEU A 16 35.83 -18.84 -18.22
N PHE A 17 35.31 -19.37 -17.10
CA PHE A 17 33.92 -19.16 -16.67
C PHE A 17 33.76 -18.18 -15.49
N SER A 18 34.81 -17.43 -15.14
CA SER A 18 34.75 -16.36 -14.14
C SER A 18 35.24 -15.02 -14.66
N ILE A 19 34.94 -14.70 -15.91
CA ILE A 19 34.90 -13.31 -16.32
C ILE A 19 33.55 -12.82 -15.81
N PRO A 20 33.47 -11.90 -14.82
CA PRO A 20 32.22 -11.24 -14.51
C PRO A 20 31.71 -10.64 -15.83
N PRO A 21 30.39 -10.65 -16.10
CA PRO A 21 29.86 -9.97 -17.28
C PRO A 21 30.46 -8.56 -17.27
N SER A 22 30.99 -8.13 -18.42
CA SER A 22 31.48 -6.78 -18.57
C SER A 22 30.36 -5.86 -18.10
N ILE A 23 30.61 -5.05 -17.06
CA ILE A 23 29.68 -4.03 -16.60
C ILE A 23 29.39 -3.22 -17.86
N SER A 24 28.17 -3.36 -18.40
CA SER A 24 27.75 -2.54 -19.52
C SER A 24 27.77 -1.10 -19.04
N ASP A 25 28.42 -0.22 -19.76
CA ASP A 25 28.46 1.21 -19.40
C ASP A 25 27.01 1.71 -19.33
N VAL A 26 26.53 1.99 -18.10
CA VAL A 26 25.19 2.53 -17.87
C VAL A 26 25.07 3.87 -18.57
N ARG A 27 24.05 4.01 -19.41
CA ARG A 27 23.80 5.22 -20.17
C ARG A 27 22.90 6.17 -19.40
N PHE A 28 23.42 7.33 -19.02
CA PHE A 28 22.63 8.41 -18.43
C PHE A 28 21.96 9.20 -19.52
N ASP A 29 20.64 9.09 -19.65
CA ASP A 29 19.88 9.78 -20.69
C ASP A 29 20.11 11.30 -20.65
N CYS A 30 20.49 11.85 -21.81
CA CYS A 30 20.75 13.28 -22.03
C CYS A 30 19.67 13.94 -22.89
N TYR A 31 18.75 13.17 -23.46
CA TYR A 31 17.70 13.65 -24.35
C TYR A 31 16.38 12.87 -24.18
N PRO A 32 15.75 12.89 -22.98
CA PRO A 32 14.51 12.16 -22.72
C PRO A 32 13.29 12.80 -23.36
N ASP A 33 13.37 14.05 -23.72
CA ASP A 33 12.34 14.80 -24.46
C ASP A 33 12.25 14.29 -25.92
N GLY A 34 11.06 14.33 -26.50
CA GLY A 34 10.83 13.83 -27.86
C GLY A 34 11.70 14.48 -28.93
N GLY A 35 11.96 13.75 -30.04
CA GLY A 35 12.74 14.24 -31.17
C GLY A 35 14.26 14.15 -31.02
N ALA A 36 14.76 13.21 -30.21
CA ALA A 36 16.19 12.91 -30.14
C ALA A 36 16.73 12.53 -31.52
N SER A 37 17.85 13.18 -31.91
CA SER A 37 18.58 12.90 -33.13
C SER A 37 20.06 13.06 -32.83
N GLN A 38 20.93 12.50 -33.68
CA GLN A 38 22.39 12.67 -33.54
C GLN A 38 22.76 14.14 -33.46
N GLN A 39 22.24 14.98 -34.36
CA GLN A 39 22.53 16.41 -34.39
C GLN A 39 22.11 17.10 -33.07
N ASN A 40 20.92 16.82 -32.60
CA ASN A 40 20.39 17.44 -31.36
C ASN A 40 21.14 16.95 -30.12
N CYS A 41 21.51 15.69 -30.06
CA CYS A 41 22.30 15.08 -29.01
C CYS A 41 23.71 15.71 -28.93
N GLU A 42 24.41 15.73 -30.03
CA GLU A 42 25.76 16.34 -30.10
C GLU A 42 25.75 17.85 -29.80
N ALA A 43 24.68 18.55 -30.18
CA ALA A 43 24.47 19.96 -29.86
C ALA A 43 24.34 20.20 -28.33
N ARG A 44 23.82 19.24 -27.58
CA ARG A 44 23.82 19.23 -26.10
C ARG A 44 25.18 18.83 -25.50
N GLY A 45 26.16 18.46 -26.31
CA GLY A 45 27.46 17.98 -25.87
C GLY A 45 27.49 16.52 -25.41
N CYS A 46 26.46 15.75 -25.73
CA CYS A 46 26.29 14.37 -25.36
C CYS A 46 26.83 13.38 -26.41
N VAL A 47 26.81 12.10 -26.11
CA VAL A 47 27.21 11.01 -27.00
C VAL A 47 25.98 10.43 -27.70
N TRP A 48 26.06 10.34 -29.01
CA TRP A 48 25.07 9.59 -29.80
C TRP A 48 25.62 8.22 -30.16
N GLN A 49 24.96 7.17 -29.68
CA GLN A 49 25.27 5.79 -30.02
C GLN A 49 23.98 4.98 -30.04
N PRO A 50 23.53 4.54 -31.22
CA PRO A 50 22.35 3.69 -31.34
C PRO A 50 22.42 2.46 -30.43
N ALA A 51 21.31 2.11 -29.80
CA ALA A 51 21.06 0.89 -29.05
C ALA A 51 20.17 -0.05 -29.85
N ASP A 52 20.09 -1.31 -29.44
CA ASP A 52 19.20 -2.31 -30.02
C ASP A 52 17.79 -2.17 -29.39
N HIS A 53 16.98 -1.28 -29.92
CA HIS A 53 15.64 -1.01 -29.42
C HIS A 53 14.66 -2.19 -29.64
N ASP A 54 15.01 -3.22 -30.44
CA ASP A 54 14.25 -4.45 -30.48
C ASP A 54 14.41 -5.27 -29.19
N LYS A 55 15.54 -5.10 -28.51
CA LYS A 55 15.83 -5.75 -27.23
C LYS A 55 15.49 -4.88 -26.05
N ASP A 56 15.84 -3.60 -26.13
CA ASP A 56 15.59 -2.62 -25.07
C ASP A 56 15.11 -1.29 -25.66
N PRO A 57 13.78 -1.09 -25.75
CA PRO A 57 13.21 0.08 -26.41
C PRO A 57 13.46 1.41 -25.69
N ILE A 58 13.92 1.37 -24.42
CA ILE A 58 14.12 2.56 -23.58
C ILE A 58 15.62 2.88 -23.42
N GLU A 59 16.53 1.98 -23.82
CA GLU A 59 17.97 2.27 -23.71
C GLU A 59 18.33 3.56 -24.46
N PRO A 60 18.93 4.57 -23.78
CA PRO A 60 19.19 5.86 -24.41
C PRO A 60 20.21 5.78 -25.57
N TRP A 61 19.84 6.33 -26.74
CA TRP A 61 20.79 6.55 -27.83
C TRP A 61 21.63 7.81 -27.62
N CYS A 62 21.07 8.78 -26.90
CA CYS A 62 21.73 10.02 -26.51
C CYS A 62 21.99 10.00 -25.01
N TYR A 63 23.26 9.97 -24.61
CA TYR A 63 23.61 9.88 -23.20
C TYR A 63 24.81 10.76 -22.84
N PHE A 64 24.97 11.07 -21.56
CA PHE A 64 26.09 11.89 -21.09
C PHE A 64 27.44 11.22 -21.33
N LYS A 65 28.45 12.01 -21.66
CA LYS A 65 29.85 11.56 -21.58
C LYS A 65 30.17 11.17 -20.14
N SER A 66 31.11 10.24 -19.96
CA SER A 66 31.64 9.90 -18.64
C SER A 66 32.25 11.14 -17.95
N GLY A 67 32.30 11.10 -16.61
CA GLY A 67 32.89 12.17 -15.80
C GLY A 67 31.90 13.26 -15.36
N VAL A 68 30.60 13.07 -15.55
CA VAL A 68 29.58 13.97 -14.97
C VAL A 68 29.62 13.86 -13.45
N GLY A 69 29.79 14.99 -12.74
CA GLY A 69 29.72 14.96 -11.27
C GLY A 69 30.37 16.15 -10.59
N TYR A 70 30.73 15.94 -9.37
CA TYR A 70 31.42 16.86 -8.47
C TYR A 70 32.72 16.23 -8.00
N LYS A 71 33.69 17.04 -7.60
CA LYS A 71 34.96 16.61 -6.98
C LYS A 71 35.03 17.06 -5.54
N TYR A 72 35.75 16.31 -4.72
CA TYR A 72 35.99 16.65 -3.33
C TYR A 72 36.74 18.02 -3.25
N ASP A 73 36.29 18.84 -2.30
CA ASP A 73 36.94 20.12 -2.00
C ASP A 73 37.53 20.11 -0.60
N SER A 74 36.69 19.88 0.42
CA SER A 74 37.10 19.87 1.82
C SER A 74 36.13 19.11 2.68
N SER A 75 36.51 18.84 3.94
CA SER A 75 35.58 18.24 4.92
C SER A 75 35.74 18.90 6.27
N ASN A 76 34.62 18.97 7.03
CA ASN A 76 34.55 19.43 8.40
C ASN A 76 33.54 18.62 9.19
N GLY A 77 34.03 17.76 10.09
CA GLY A 77 33.17 16.82 10.82
C GLY A 77 32.41 15.88 9.87
N ASN A 78 31.09 15.87 9.98
CA ASN A 78 30.19 15.02 9.17
C ASN A 78 29.79 15.69 7.83
N THR A 79 30.40 16.85 7.49
CA THR A 79 30.11 17.58 6.26
C THR A 79 31.26 17.48 5.27
N ILE A 80 30.98 17.08 4.04
CA ILE A 80 31.87 17.06 2.90
C ILE A 80 31.43 18.16 1.94
N ASN A 81 32.32 19.08 1.62
CA ASN A 81 32.11 20.11 0.59
C ASN A 81 32.61 19.57 -0.75
N LEU A 82 31.76 19.69 -1.75
CA LEU A 82 32.03 19.25 -3.11
C LEU A 82 31.94 20.45 -4.04
N LYS A 83 32.80 20.51 -5.04
CA LYS A 83 32.74 21.52 -6.09
C LYS A 83 32.53 20.87 -7.46
N LYS A 84 31.79 21.56 -8.33
CA LYS A 84 31.53 21.06 -9.70
C LYS A 84 32.86 20.77 -10.38
N ASN A 85 32.99 19.61 -10.98
CA ASN A 85 34.12 19.21 -11.77
C ASN A 85 34.08 19.80 -13.19
N ASP A 86 35.15 19.59 -13.97
CA ASP A 86 35.26 20.07 -15.36
C ASP A 86 34.58 19.14 -16.39
N GLY A 87 33.75 18.22 -15.91
CA GLY A 87 32.97 17.27 -16.72
C GLY A 87 31.87 17.89 -17.57
N PRO A 88 31.05 17.04 -18.24
CA PRO A 88 29.98 17.52 -19.11
C PRO A 88 29.00 18.46 -18.39
N LYS A 89 28.48 19.44 -19.13
CA LYS A 89 27.49 20.38 -18.62
C LYS A 89 26.11 19.74 -18.57
N ASN A 90 25.33 20.19 -17.61
CA ASN A 90 23.90 19.86 -17.50
C ASN A 90 23.11 20.66 -18.55
N PRO A 91 22.31 20.04 -19.44
CA PRO A 91 21.52 20.78 -20.44
C PRO A 91 20.25 21.42 -19.85
N TRP A 92 19.87 21.10 -18.59
CA TRP A 92 18.64 21.57 -17.95
C TRP A 92 18.86 22.67 -16.91
N GLY A 93 19.96 23.40 -17.04
CA GLY A 93 20.30 24.53 -16.18
C GLY A 93 21.70 24.46 -15.63
N ASP A 94 22.19 25.57 -15.08
CA ASP A 94 23.53 25.63 -14.50
C ASP A 94 23.59 24.84 -13.20
N ASP A 95 24.58 23.97 -13.10
CA ASP A 95 24.86 23.24 -11.85
C ASP A 95 25.35 24.23 -10.78
N PHE A 96 24.96 24.00 -9.53
CA PHE A 96 25.56 24.77 -8.43
C PHE A 96 27.05 24.51 -8.37
N PRO A 97 27.89 25.59 -8.27
CA PRO A 97 29.34 25.45 -8.28
C PRO A 97 29.87 24.69 -7.05
N ALA A 98 29.11 24.69 -5.95
CA ALA A 98 29.45 23.99 -4.72
C ALA A 98 28.19 23.42 -4.06
N ILE A 99 28.28 22.20 -3.54
CA ILE A 99 27.28 21.50 -2.77
C ILE A 99 27.88 20.89 -1.51
N GLN A 100 27.01 20.52 -0.56
CA GLN A 100 27.40 19.94 0.71
C GLN A 100 26.71 18.58 0.89
N LEU A 101 27.51 17.57 1.23
CA LEU A 101 27.02 16.27 1.68
C LEU A 101 27.19 16.19 3.19
N THR A 102 26.10 15.91 3.92
CA THR A 102 26.13 15.71 5.37
C THR A 102 25.64 14.34 5.73
N THR A 103 26.22 13.74 6.77
CA THR A 103 25.77 12.46 7.32
C THR A 103 25.27 12.63 8.74
N SER A 104 24.17 11.96 9.07
CA SER A 104 23.60 11.90 10.42
C SER A 104 22.94 10.54 10.67
N SER A 105 22.51 10.31 11.90
CA SER A 105 21.82 9.06 12.28
C SER A 105 20.58 9.32 13.09
N LEU A 106 19.55 8.51 12.86
CA LEU A 106 18.33 8.43 13.66
C LEU A 106 18.26 7.01 14.25
N GLY A 107 18.85 6.82 15.44
CA GLY A 107 19.12 5.47 15.93
C GLY A 107 20.09 4.72 14.99
N LYS A 108 19.63 3.63 14.38
CA LYS A 108 20.40 2.83 13.42
C LYS A 108 20.16 3.22 11.96
N THR A 109 19.19 4.07 11.67
CA THR A 109 18.94 4.63 10.34
C THR A 109 20.03 5.65 10.02
N LEU A 110 20.76 5.45 8.92
CA LEU A 110 21.73 6.41 8.40
C LEU A 110 21.01 7.42 7.50
N ASN A 111 21.26 8.71 7.70
CA ASN A 111 20.80 9.76 6.79
C ASN A 111 21.98 10.39 6.06
N ILE A 112 21.85 10.53 4.74
CA ILE A 112 22.80 11.22 3.87
C ILE A 112 22.03 12.31 3.13
N LYS A 113 22.41 13.58 3.36
CA LYS A 113 21.74 14.71 2.72
C LYS A 113 22.73 15.48 1.84
N ILE A 114 22.35 15.70 0.57
CA ILE A 114 23.10 16.55 -0.36
C ILE A 114 22.25 17.79 -0.64
N THR A 115 22.85 18.97 -0.42
CA THR A 115 22.19 20.28 -0.52
C THR A 115 23.22 21.37 -0.89
N THR A 116 22.78 22.61 -0.96
CA THR A 116 23.64 23.79 -1.12
C THR A 116 23.82 24.52 0.22
N ALA A 117 24.75 25.47 0.28
CA ALA A 117 24.88 26.33 1.47
C ALA A 117 23.65 27.25 1.68
N ALA A 118 22.95 27.61 0.60
CA ALA A 118 21.69 28.35 0.69
C ALA A 118 20.55 27.40 1.04
N GLN A 119 19.60 27.91 1.82
CA GLN A 119 18.41 27.13 2.18
C GLN A 119 17.61 26.77 0.92
N ARG A 120 17.30 25.49 0.77
CA ARG A 120 16.42 24.95 -0.27
C ARG A 120 15.13 24.43 0.35
N TYR A 121 14.14 24.19 -0.49
CA TYR A 121 12.87 23.62 -0.08
C TYR A 121 13.05 22.22 0.54
N GLU A 122 12.32 21.98 1.62
CA GLU A 122 12.18 20.67 2.28
C GLU A 122 10.68 20.37 2.49
N PRO A 123 10.23 19.13 2.26
CA PRO A 123 8.83 18.77 2.42
C PRO A 123 8.33 18.97 3.86
N PRO A 124 7.23 19.72 4.08
CA PRO A 124 6.67 19.96 5.43
C PRO A 124 5.80 18.78 5.92
N VAL A 125 6.36 17.57 5.96
CA VAL A 125 5.60 16.32 6.22
C VAL A 125 5.41 15.96 7.69
N GLY A 126 6.07 16.63 8.63
CA GLY A 126 5.88 16.40 10.07
C GLY A 126 6.14 14.96 10.52
N PHE A 127 7.18 14.33 10.03
CA PHE A 127 7.54 12.96 10.40
C PHE A 127 7.83 12.83 11.91
N PRO A 128 7.37 11.74 12.58
CA PRO A 128 7.67 11.46 13.99
C PRO A 128 9.17 11.35 14.27
N LYS A 129 9.96 10.80 13.33
CA LYS A 129 11.41 10.62 13.43
C LYS A 129 11.84 9.88 14.70
N GLU A 130 11.20 8.74 14.98
CA GLU A 130 11.57 7.88 16.09
C GLU A 130 12.91 7.17 15.80
N ASN A 131 13.72 6.99 16.85
CA ASN A 131 14.98 6.26 16.74
C ASN A 131 14.74 4.80 16.34
N SER A 132 15.34 4.38 15.25
CA SER A 132 15.31 2.99 14.82
C SER A 132 16.26 2.11 15.63
N VAL A 133 15.88 0.85 15.81
CA VAL A 133 16.71 -0.20 16.39
C VAL A 133 17.05 -1.24 15.35
N SER A 134 18.23 -1.85 15.46
CA SER A 134 18.66 -2.97 14.61
C SER A 134 19.80 -3.70 15.30
N SER A 135 19.91 -5.01 15.03
CA SER A 135 21.09 -5.82 15.39
C SER A 135 22.29 -5.50 14.50
N ASP A 136 22.11 -4.76 13.40
CA ASP A 136 23.13 -4.39 12.43
C ASP A 136 23.31 -2.86 12.36
N SER A 137 24.25 -2.38 11.57
CA SER A 137 24.49 -0.96 11.32
C SER A 137 25.08 -0.75 9.94
N LEU A 138 25.00 0.49 9.46
CA LEU A 138 25.53 0.90 8.17
C LEU A 138 26.70 1.86 8.38
N SER A 139 27.65 1.80 7.44
CA SER A 139 28.84 2.69 7.41
C SER A 139 28.85 3.47 6.12
N PHE A 140 29.06 4.77 6.21
CA PHE A 140 29.31 5.65 5.09
C PHE A 140 30.82 5.72 4.80
N ASN A 141 31.22 5.52 3.55
CA ASN A 141 32.61 5.60 3.12
C ASN A 141 32.69 6.52 1.88
N SER A 142 33.52 7.53 1.93
CA SER A 142 33.74 8.47 0.82
C SER A 142 35.07 8.24 0.11
N ASN A 143 35.06 8.29 -1.22
CA ASN A 143 36.28 8.28 -2.02
C ASN A 143 36.60 9.73 -2.47
N THR A 144 37.48 10.39 -1.72
CA THR A 144 37.89 11.76 -1.92
C THR A 144 38.98 11.91 -2.99
N GLN A 145 39.52 10.83 -3.53
CA GLN A 145 40.60 10.79 -4.50
C GLN A 145 40.12 10.65 -5.94
N THR A 146 38.83 10.33 -6.14
CA THR A 146 38.24 10.17 -7.49
C THR A 146 37.64 11.48 -8.00
N ASP A 147 37.66 11.66 -9.31
CA ASP A 147 36.93 12.68 -10.06
C ASP A 147 36.14 11.96 -11.18
N PRO A 148 34.80 11.86 -11.03
CA PRO A 148 33.94 12.43 -9.99
C PRO A 148 34.10 11.79 -8.60
N PHE A 149 33.78 12.58 -7.56
CA PHE A 149 33.69 12.10 -6.18
C PHE A 149 32.62 10.99 -6.08
N SER A 150 32.91 9.98 -5.29
CA SER A 150 31.97 8.90 -5.02
C SER A 150 31.91 8.53 -3.53
N PHE A 151 30.83 7.87 -3.13
CA PHE A 151 30.68 7.28 -1.80
C PHE A 151 29.99 5.93 -1.89
N THR A 152 30.19 5.13 -0.86
CA THR A 152 29.47 3.87 -0.64
C THR A 152 28.79 3.86 0.71
N VAL A 153 27.65 3.15 0.79
CA VAL A 153 27.07 2.71 2.05
C VAL A 153 27.29 1.21 2.16
N THR A 154 27.93 0.78 3.23
CA THR A 154 28.27 -0.62 3.46
C THR A 154 27.63 -1.14 4.74
N ARG A 155 27.29 -2.42 4.77
CA ARG A 155 26.81 -3.11 5.96
C ARG A 155 27.98 -3.42 6.89
N SER A 156 27.91 -2.98 8.14
CA SER A 156 29.04 -3.08 9.07
C SER A 156 29.34 -4.54 9.47
N SER A 157 28.35 -5.43 9.49
CA SER A 157 28.51 -6.81 9.96
C SER A 157 29.27 -7.72 8.97
N ASN A 158 29.21 -7.44 7.66
CA ASN A 158 29.81 -8.31 6.64
C ASN A 158 30.58 -7.54 5.55
N GLY A 159 30.58 -6.20 5.60
CA GLY A 159 31.25 -5.34 4.61
C GLY A 159 30.59 -5.25 3.24
N GLU A 160 29.37 -5.77 3.09
CA GLU A 160 28.60 -5.77 1.84
C GLU A 160 28.25 -4.34 1.41
N THR A 161 28.52 -4.00 0.16
CA THR A 161 28.20 -2.67 -0.39
C THR A 161 26.74 -2.64 -0.82
N LEU A 162 25.97 -1.73 -0.24
CA LEU A 162 24.52 -1.61 -0.44
C LEU A 162 24.14 -0.51 -1.43
N PHE A 163 24.98 0.53 -1.48
CA PHE A 163 24.78 1.71 -2.34
C PHE A 163 26.15 2.19 -2.78
N ASP A 164 26.39 2.33 -4.09
CA ASP A 164 27.69 2.67 -4.66
C ASP A 164 27.55 3.70 -5.78
N THR A 165 27.97 4.91 -5.50
CA THR A 165 27.92 6.03 -6.45
C THR A 165 29.12 6.13 -7.37
N SER A 166 30.02 5.11 -7.41
CA SER A 166 31.15 5.08 -8.34
C SER A 166 30.75 5.08 -9.82
N ILE A 167 29.50 4.71 -10.11
CA ILE A 167 28.85 4.87 -11.41
C ILE A 167 28.88 6.32 -11.93
N GLY A 168 29.00 7.32 -11.03
CA GLY A 168 28.98 8.75 -11.38
C GLY A 168 27.59 9.33 -11.57
N GLY A 169 27.48 10.38 -12.38
CA GLY A 169 26.19 10.95 -12.76
C GLY A 169 25.54 11.87 -11.72
N LEU A 170 26.24 12.32 -10.67
CA LEU A 170 25.72 13.30 -9.73
C LEU A 170 25.58 14.68 -10.40
N ILE A 171 24.35 15.15 -10.56
CA ILE A 171 24.01 16.48 -11.08
C ILE A 171 23.19 17.21 -10.02
N PHE A 172 23.45 18.50 -9.82
CA PHE A 172 22.73 19.27 -8.83
C PHE A 172 22.53 20.73 -9.28
N SER A 173 21.41 21.00 -9.93
CA SER A 173 20.97 22.34 -10.30
C SER A 173 19.68 22.74 -9.58
N ASP A 174 19.14 23.90 -9.87
CA ASP A 174 17.94 24.39 -9.19
C ASP A 174 16.70 23.50 -9.46
N LYS A 175 16.48 23.18 -10.74
CA LYS A 175 15.32 22.42 -11.21
C LYS A 175 15.68 21.09 -11.89
N PHE A 176 16.88 20.56 -11.61
CA PHE A 176 17.28 19.21 -12.01
C PHE A 176 18.33 18.66 -11.07
N ILE A 177 18.03 17.57 -10.42
CA ILE A 177 18.90 16.85 -9.49
C ILE A 177 18.91 15.38 -9.89
N GLN A 178 20.11 14.79 -10.00
CA GLN A 178 20.29 13.37 -10.33
C GLN A 178 21.32 12.74 -9.41
N ILE A 179 21.06 11.50 -8.99
CA ILE A 179 22.03 10.62 -8.36
C ILE A 179 21.86 9.21 -8.91
N ALA A 180 22.95 8.45 -9.02
CA ALA A 180 22.92 7.06 -9.45
C ALA A 180 23.73 6.16 -8.52
N THR A 181 23.36 4.90 -8.48
CA THR A 181 23.99 3.88 -7.64
C THR A 181 23.94 2.50 -8.30
N TYR A 182 25.01 1.73 -8.12
CA TYR A 182 24.91 0.27 -8.26
C TYR A 182 24.21 -0.33 -7.03
N LEU A 183 23.48 -1.42 -7.25
CA LEU A 183 22.82 -2.20 -6.20
C LEU A 183 23.60 -3.49 -5.91
N PRO A 184 23.47 -4.06 -4.70
CA PRO A 184 24.11 -5.35 -4.35
C PRO A 184 23.50 -6.55 -5.09
N SER A 185 22.27 -6.44 -5.57
CA SER A 185 21.56 -7.50 -6.28
C SER A 185 20.41 -6.94 -7.13
N GLU A 186 19.85 -7.78 -7.99
CA GLU A 186 18.63 -7.51 -8.76
C GLU A 186 17.33 -7.67 -7.94
N ASN A 187 17.42 -8.07 -6.66
CA ASN A 187 16.23 -8.33 -5.83
C ASN A 187 15.76 -7.03 -5.18
N MET A 188 15.27 -6.10 -5.98
CA MET A 188 14.72 -4.81 -5.56
C MET A 188 13.20 -4.79 -5.75
N TYR A 189 12.50 -4.14 -4.80
CA TYR A 189 11.05 -4.01 -4.71
C TYR A 189 10.70 -2.60 -4.25
N GLY A 190 9.54 -2.09 -4.69
CA GLY A 190 9.06 -0.75 -4.31
C GLY A 190 9.09 0.25 -5.45
N TRP A 191 9.22 1.53 -5.15
CA TRP A 191 8.94 2.68 -6.01
C TRP A 191 7.48 2.71 -6.48
N GLY A 192 6.76 3.78 -6.18
CA GLY A 192 5.34 3.91 -6.54
C GLY A 192 4.82 5.35 -6.40
N GLU A 193 3.60 5.55 -6.79
CA GLU A 193 2.62 4.54 -7.18
C GLU A 193 2.67 4.34 -8.70
N ASN A 194 2.92 3.11 -9.12
CA ASN A 194 3.02 2.74 -10.54
C ASN A 194 2.36 1.36 -10.76
N ILE A 195 2.05 1.04 -12.01
CA ILE A 195 1.67 -0.32 -12.38
C ILE A 195 2.93 -1.18 -12.46
N HIS A 196 2.98 -2.22 -11.63
CA HIS A 196 4.01 -3.23 -11.66
C HIS A 196 3.43 -4.55 -12.19
N GLN A 197 4.06 -5.14 -13.19
CA GLN A 197 3.64 -6.46 -13.73
C GLN A 197 4.25 -7.62 -12.97
N THR A 198 5.38 -7.38 -12.32
CA THR A 198 6.04 -8.27 -11.37
C THR A 198 6.41 -7.47 -10.14
N LEU A 199 6.31 -8.09 -8.97
CA LEU A 199 6.67 -7.44 -7.70
C LEU A 199 8.16 -7.08 -7.64
N LYS A 200 9.02 -7.99 -8.15
CA LYS A 200 10.45 -7.76 -8.31
C LYS A 200 10.71 -6.96 -9.59
N HIS A 201 11.54 -5.92 -9.50
CA HIS A 201 11.96 -5.16 -10.68
C HIS A 201 12.77 -5.98 -11.66
N ASP A 202 12.63 -5.68 -12.96
CA ASP A 202 13.38 -6.31 -14.05
C ASP A 202 14.59 -5.43 -14.42
N PHE A 203 15.79 -5.93 -14.12
CA PHE A 203 17.07 -5.28 -14.45
C PHE A 203 17.70 -5.81 -15.75
N SER A 204 16.98 -6.62 -16.54
CA SER A 204 17.48 -7.06 -17.85
C SER A 204 17.43 -5.97 -18.91
N LYS A 205 16.71 -4.88 -18.66
CA LYS A 205 16.49 -3.73 -19.55
C LYS A 205 16.31 -2.43 -18.79
N TYR A 206 16.35 -1.32 -19.52
CA TYR A 206 16.02 0.00 -18.97
C TYR A 206 14.50 0.11 -18.77
N GLN A 207 14.09 0.64 -17.59
CA GLN A 207 12.70 1.01 -17.31
C GLN A 207 12.67 2.32 -16.53
N ILE A 208 11.64 3.16 -16.78
CA ILE A 208 11.48 4.46 -16.10
C ILE A 208 10.17 4.45 -15.31
N TRP A 209 10.24 4.87 -14.06
CA TRP A 209 9.14 4.91 -13.10
C TRP A 209 8.90 6.36 -12.69
N GLY A 210 7.86 7.01 -13.25
CA GLY A 210 7.47 8.36 -12.89
C GLY A 210 6.75 8.37 -11.54
N MET A 211 7.00 9.41 -10.73
CA MET A 211 6.37 9.62 -9.43
C MET A 211 5.92 11.07 -9.32
N PHE A 212 4.67 11.31 -9.70
CA PHE A 212 4.00 12.61 -9.65
C PHE A 212 2.50 12.38 -9.53
N ALA A 213 1.93 12.61 -8.35
CA ALA A 213 0.52 12.32 -8.08
C ALA A 213 -0.39 12.89 -9.17
N ARG A 214 -1.15 12.04 -9.85
CA ARG A 214 -2.00 12.43 -10.97
C ARG A 214 -3.23 11.53 -11.03
N ASP A 215 -4.37 12.11 -11.39
CA ASP A 215 -5.59 11.37 -11.74
C ASP A 215 -5.37 10.58 -13.04
N GLU A 216 -4.74 9.42 -12.90
CA GLU A 216 -4.36 8.54 -13.98
C GLU A 216 -4.73 7.11 -13.61
N PRO A 217 -5.79 6.53 -14.22
CA PRO A 217 -6.24 5.19 -13.86
C PRO A 217 -5.21 4.11 -14.24
N PRO A 218 -5.07 3.06 -13.44
CA PRO A 218 -4.26 1.92 -13.83
C PRO A 218 -4.76 1.34 -15.15
N ASN A 219 -3.84 1.15 -16.09
CA ASN A 219 -4.13 0.56 -17.39
C ASN A 219 -3.13 -0.55 -17.67
N SER A 220 -3.46 -1.76 -17.22
CA SER A 220 -2.62 -2.93 -17.38
C SER A 220 -2.54 -3.45 -18.83
N GLY A 221 -3.36 -2.89 -19.72
CA GLY A 221 -3.26 -3.18 -21.17
C GLY A 221 -2.02 -2.57 -21.83
N SER A 222 -1.40 -1.56 -21.23
CA SER A 222 -0.07 -1.09 -21.58
C SER A 222 0.94 -1.73 -20.62
N LEU A 223 2.07 -2.18 -21.17
CA LEU A 223 3.19 -2.70 -20.37
C LEU A 223 4.03 -1.59 -19.75
N ASP A 224 3.53 -0.36 -19.79
CA ASP A 224 4.22 0.83 -19.35
C ASP A 224 4.22 0.94 -17.84
N THR A 225 5.24 1.56 -17.31
CA THR A 225 5.43 1.88 -15.90
C THR A 225 4.61 3.12 -15.55
N LYS A 226 3.27 3.01 -15.65
CA LYS A 226 2.36 4.13 -15.57
C LYS A 226 2.41 4.82 -14.22
N ASN A 227 2.55 6.15 -14.23
CA ASN A 227 2.48 7.00 -13.06
C ASN A 227 1.02 7.15 -12.60
N LEU A 228 0.73 6.90 -11.32
CA LEU A 228 -0.63 6.87 -10.77
C LEU A 228 -0.86 7.99 -9.75
N TYR A 229 -1.70 7.74 -8.76
CA TYR A 229 -2.30 8.72 -7.85
C TYR A 229 -1.39 9.18 -6.71
N GLY A 230 -0.45 8.32 -6.27
CA GLY A 230 0.42 8.55 -5.11
C GLY A 230 1.90 8.66 -5.46
N VAL A 231 2.72 9.03 -4.47
CA VAL A 231 4.18 9.15 -4.62
C VAL A 231 4.88 8.50 -3.44
N HIS A 232 5.63 7.43 -3.69
CA HIS A 232 6.36 6.66 -2.68
C HIS A 232 7.81 6.40 -3.13
N PRO A 233 8.76 7.31 -2.86
CA PRO A 233 10.15 7.18 -3.30
C PRO A 233 10.96 6.30 -2.34
N PHE A 234 10.48 5.08 -2.12
CA PHE A 234 11.06 4.08 -1.23
C PHE A 234 11.26 2.76 -1.96
N TYR A 235 12.40 2.12 -1.71
CA TYR A 235 12.64 0.75 -2.14
C TYR A 235 13.25 -0.12 -1.03
N LEU A 236 13.02 -1.42 -1.14
CA LEU A 236 13.66 -2.47 -0.37
C LEU A 236 14.49 -3.33 -1.32
N CYS A 237 15.72 -3.68 -0.92
CA CYS A 237 16.58 -4.58 -1.67
C CYS A 237 17.05 -5.75 -0.79
N LEU A 238 16.93 -6.97 -1.33
CA LEU A 238 17.55 -8.15 -0.72
C LEU A 238 19.00 -8.27 -1.19
N GLU A 239 19.89 -8.49 -0.25
CA GLU A 239 21.32 -8.65 -0.46
C GLU A 239 21.66 -10.11 -0.80
N PRO A 240 22.81 -10.38 -1.45
CA PRO A 240 23.29 -11.76 -1.66
C PRO A 240 23.40 -12.58 -0.39
N SER A 241 23.66 -11.94 0.75
CA SER A 241 23.68 -12.58 2.08
C SER A 241 22.32 -13.07 2.58
N GLY A 242 21.21 -12.68 1.90
CA GLY A 242 19.83 -12.88 2.34
C GLY A 242 19.35 -11.87 3.38
N LYS A 243 20.17 -10.88 3.73
CA LYS A 243 19.74 -9.71 4.50
C LYS A 243 19.00 -8.73 3.60
N ALA A 244 18.35 -7.73 4.21
CA ALA A 244 17.64 -6.68 3.50
C ALA A 244 18.06 -5.30 4.00
N HIS A 245 17.98 -4.31 3.11
CA HIS A 245 18.01 -2.90 3.46
C HIS A 245 16.93 -2.14 2.70
N GLY A 246 16.60 -0.95 3.16
CA GLY A 246 15.69 -0.04 2.47
C GLY A 246 16.29 1.34 2.30
N VAL A 247 15.81 2.08 1.31
CA VAL A 247 16.20 3.47 1.08
C VAL A 247 14.96 4.31 0.76
N LEU A 248 14.79 5.41 1.51
CA LEU A 248 13.85 6.48 1.20
C LEU A 248 14.62 7.70 0.68
N ILE A 249 14.20 8.26 -0.45
CA ILE A 249 14.67 9.57 -0.92
C ILE A 249 13.56 10.59 -0.70
N LEU A 250 13.62 11.34 0.40
CA LEU A 250 12.57 12.27 0.78
C LEU A 250 12.59 13.52 -0.09
N ASN A 251 11.66 13.56 -1.04
CA ASN A 251 11.42 14.68 -1.93
C ASN A 251 9.95 14.71 -2.35
N SER A 252 9.34 15.90 -2.47
CA SER A 252 7.92 16.06 -2.85
C SER A 252 7.73 16.79 -4.20
N ASN A 253 8.79 17.13 -4.90
CA ASN A 253 8.71 17.58 -6.29
C ASN A 253 8.38 16.40 -7.22
N ALA A 254 8.07 16.66 -8.48
CA ALA A 254 8.01 15.60 -9.47
C ALA A 254 9.37 14.89 -9.56
N GLN A 255 9.33 13.56 -9.65
CA GLN A 255 10.52 12.72 -9.59
C GLN A 255 10.36 11.46 -10.44
N GLU A 256 11.45 10.80 -10.73
CA GLU A 256 11.47 9.53 -11.46
C GLU A 256 12.65 8.66 -11.06
N VAL A 257 12.51 7.38 -11.30
CA VAL A 257 13.58 6.41 -11.17
C VAL A 257 13.75 5.67 -12.49
N MET A 258 14.99 5.51 -12.93
CA MET A 258 15.34 4.60 -14.03
C MET A 258 16.09 3.40 -13.46
N THR A 259 15.57 2.19 -13.70
CA THR A 259 16.28 0.92 -13.43
C THR A 259 17.00 0.48 -14.69
N THR A 260 18.23 0.00 -14.56
CA THR A 260 19.11 -0.32 -15.70
C THR A 260 19.85 -1.63 -15.47
N PRO A 261 20.27 -2.31 -16.55
CA PRO A 261 21.23 -3.41 -16.41
C PRO A 261 22.45 -3.00 -15.57
N GLY A 262 22.97 -3.97 -14.76
CA GLY A 262 24.15 -3.68 -13.95
C GLY A 262 24.19 -4.37 -12.57
N PRO A 263 23.12 -4.50 -11.76
CA PRO A 263 21.91 -3.70 -11.62
C PRO A 263 22.22 -2.29 -11.09
N ALA A 264 21.61 -1.27 -11.66
CA ALA A 264 21.80 0.11 -11.22
C ALA A 264 20.48 0.91 -11.22
N VAL A 265 20.46 1.95 -10.41
CA VAL A 265 19.32 2.87 -10.25
C VAL A 265 19.81 4.30 -10.49
N ILE A 266 19.05 5.04 -11.30
CA ILE A 266 19.23 6.47 -11.52
C ILE A 266 17.98 7.17 -10.98
N TYR A 267 18.13 8.00 -9.96
CA TYR A 267 17.05 8.82 -9.41
C TYR A 267 17.16 10.25 -9.93
N ARG A 268 16.03 10.86 -10.32
CA ARG A 268 15.93 12.25 -10.77
C ARG A 268 14.77 12.97 -10.12
N THR A 269 14.97 14.27 -9.83
CA THR A 269 13.90 15.16 -9.35
C THR A 269 14.15 16.58 -9.84
N ILE A 270 13.09 17.40 -9.82
CA ILE A 270 13.12 18.76 -10.39
C ILE A 270 13.17 19.86 -9.33
N GLY A 271 13.55 19.55 -8.10
CA GLY A 271 13.65 20.53 -7.02
C GLY A 271 14.07 19.92 -5.69
N GLY A 272 14.04 20.72 -4.64
CA GLY A 272 14.35 20.28 -3.28
C GLY A 272 15.81 19.88 -3.08
N ASN A 273 16.04 18.78 -2.36
CA ASN A 273 17.34 18.22 -1.99
C ASN A 273 17.37 16.72 -2.27
N LEU A 274 18.56 16.10 -2.21
CA LEU A 274 18.70 14.66 -2.02
C LEU A 274 18.80 14.38 -0.51
N ASP A 275 17.68 13.98 0.10
CA ASP A 275 17.60 13.64 1.53
C ASP A 275 17.28 12.14 1.65
N MET A 276 18.34 11.35 1.80
CA MET A 276 18.32 9.90 1.69
C MET A 276 18.42 9.24 3.07
N TYR A 277 17.48 8.36 3.38
CA TYR A 277 17.47 7.57 4.62
C TYR A 277 17.68 6.10 4.30
N PHE A 278 18.67 5.49 4.94
CA PHE A 278 19.05 4.09 4.76
C PHE A 278 18.70 3.28 6.00
N PHE A 279 17.90 2.24 5.81
CA PHE A 279 17.39 1.36 6.88
C PHE A 279 18.15 0.04 6.85
N PRO A 280 18.87 -0.31 7.94
CA PRO A 280 19.75 -1.48 7.93
C PRO A 280 19.07 -2.86 7.97
N GLY A 281 17.79 -2.95 8.26
CA GLY A 281 17.11 -4.21 8.50
C GLY A 281 17.67 -4.92 9.76
N PRO A 282 18.13 -6.19 9.73
CA PRO A 282 18.54 -7.00 8.56
C PRO A 282 17.43 -7.79 7.86
N THR A 283 16.26 -7.96 8.43
CA THR A 283 15.15 -8.65 7.77
C THR A 283 14.27 -7.66 7.00
N PRO A 284 13.54 -8.12 5.96
CA PRO A 284 12.58 -7.25 5.25
C PRO A 284 11.56 -6.58 6.18
N GLU A 285 11.02 -7.29 7.16
CA GLU A 285 10.07 -6.75 8.13
C GLU A 285 10.70 -5.66 9.01
N GLU A 286 11.93 -5.86 9.49
CA GLU A 286 12.65 -4.85 10.26
C GLU A 286 12.96 -3.59 9.43
N VAL A 287 13.21 -3.72 8.12
CA VAL A 287 13.35 -2.57 7.21
C VAL A 287 12.07 -1.72 7.23
N ILE A 288 10.91 -2.34 7.09
CA ILE A 288 9.63 -1.61 7.11
C ILE A 288 9.35 -1.01 8.49
N GLN A 289 9.65 -1.72 9.58
CA GLN A 289 9.52 -1.15 10.93
C GLN A 289 10.40 0.08 11.14
N GLN A 290 11.65 0.05 10.65
CA GLN A 290 12.59 1.17 10.71
C GLN A 290 12.13 2.35 9.83
N TYR A 291 11.62 2.06 8.63
CA TYR A 291 10.99 3.05 7.76
C TYR A 291 9.81 3.72 8.46
N GLN A 292 8.92 2.95 9.08
CA GLN A 292 7.76 3.46 9.81
C GLN A 292 8.14 4.18 11.13
N ASN A 293 9.27 3.90 11.74
CA ASN A 293 9.79 4.73 12.84
C ASN A 293 10.15 6.15 12.36
N LEU A 294 10.58 6.31 11.11
CA LEU A 294 10.80 7.62 10.51
C LEU A 294 9.50 8.32 10.11
N ILE A 295 8.68 7.65 9.28
CA ILE A 295 7.49 8.27 8.67
C ILE A 295 6.23 8.20 9.53
N GLY A 296 6.23 7.35 10.56
CA GLY A 296 5.09 7.04 11.43
C GLY A 296 4.43 5.70 11.09
N ARG A 297 3.96 5.04 12.12
CA ARG A 297 3.28 3.75 12.02
C ARG A 297 1.87 3.92 11.49
N PRO A 298 1.30 2.89 10.81
CA PRO A 298 -0.05 2.98 10.28
C PRO A 298 -1.08 3.11 11.40
N PHE A 299 -2.17 3.84 11.12
CA PHE A 299 -3.31 3.90 12.05
C PHE A 299 -3.97 2.51 12.17
N LEU A 300 -4.69 2.29 13.25
CA LEU A 300 -5.51 1.10 13.42
C LEU A 300 -6.94 1.40 12.96
N PRO A 301 -7.43 0.83 11.84
CA PRO A 301 -8.82 0.96 11.42
C PRO A 301 -9.80 0.42 12.49
N ALA A 302 -11.04 0.89 12.48
CA ALA A 302 -12.10 0.25 13.25
C ALA A 302 -12.26 -1.21 12.81
N TYR A 303 -12.65 -2.09 13.74
CA TYR A 303 -12.79 -3.53 13.43
C TYR A 303 -13.78 -3.80 12.30
N TRP A 304 -14.87 -3.06 12.23
CA TRP A 304 -15.86 -3.17 11.17
C TRP A 304 -15.29 -2.84 9.78
N ALA A 305 -14.29 -1.98 9.69
CA ALA A 305 -13.68 -1.59 8.42
C ALA A 305 -13.07 -2.77 7.65
N PHE A 306 -12.76 -3.87 8.34
CA PHE A 306 -12.27 -5.11 7.71
C PHE A 306 -13.39 -6.00 7.14
N GLY A 307 -14.66 -5.64 7.31
CA GLY A 307 -15.78 -6.32 6.68
C GLY A 307 -15.91 -6.00 5.19
N PHE A 308 -16.80 -6.73 4.51
CA PHE A 308 -17.09 -6.55 3.08
C PHE A 308 -17.89 -5.27 2.85
N GLN A 309 -17.49 -4.47 1.88
CA GLN A 309 -18.08 -3.20 1.49
C GLN A 309 -18.67 -3.30 0.08
N LEU A 310 -19.85 -2.72 -0.13
CA LEU A 310 -20.49 -2.62 -1.43
C LEU A 310 -20.64 -1.16 -1.83
N SER A 311 -20.13 -0.84 -3.00
CA SER A 311 -20.07 0.50 -3.59
C SER A 311 -20.44 0.48 -5.06
N ARG A 312 -20.91 1.61 -5.56
CA ARG A 312 -21.08 1.88 -6.98
C ARG A 312 -21.10 3.39 -7.26
N TYR A 313 -20.34 3.86 -8.24
CA TYR A 313 -20.62 5.10 -8.93
C TYR A 313 -21.75 4.83 -9.92
N GLY A 314 -22.90 5.51 -9.73
CA GLY A 314 -24.09 5.34 -10.58
C GLY A 314 -25.29 4.68 -9.89
N TYR A 315 -25.39 4.70 -8.54
CA TYR A 315 -26.67 4.50 -7.86
C TYR A 315 -27.58 5.69 -8.17
N LYS A 316 -28.61 5.48 -9.00
CA LYS A 316 -29.50 6.54 -9.47
C LYS A 316 -30.37 7.13 -8.36
N SER A 317 -30.50 6.43 -7.24
CA SER A 317 -31.31 6.84 -6.09
C SER A 317 -30.97 6.06 -4.85
N LEU A 318 -31.41 6.55 -3.70
CA LEU A 318 -31.36 5.83 -2.43
C LEU A 318 -32.08 4.47 -2.50
N ASP A 319 -33.17 4.36 -3.25
CA ASP A 319 -33.91 3.10 -3.38
C ASP A 319 -33.13 2.05 -4.16
N GLU A 320 -32.34 2.43 -5.17
CA GLU A 320 -31.47 1.50 -5.87
C GLU A 320 -30.34 1.01 -4.94
N MET A 321 -29.72 1.89 -4.15
CA MET A 321 -28.73 1.49 -3.15
C MET A 321 -29.33 0.49 -2.15
N LYS A 322 -30.55 0.76 -1.63
CA LYS A 322 -31.29 -0.14 -0.74
C LYS A 322 -31.54 -1.51 -1.38
N GLU A 323 -31.94 -1.51 -2.66
CA GLU A 323 -32.17 -2.74 -3.42
C GLU A 323 -30.90 -3.58 -3.52
N LYS A 324 -29.77 -2.99 -3.93
CA LYS A 324 -28.51 -3.74 -4.12
C LYS A 324 -27.96 -4.29 -2.80
N ILE A 325 -27.96 -3.49 -1.74
CA ILE A 325 -27.57 -3.97 -0.41
C ILE A 325 -28.55 -5.06 0.08
N GLY A 326 -29.85 -4.87 -0.15
CA GLY A 326 -30.88 -5.86 0.16
C GLY A 326 -30.68 -7.20 -0.55
N ASN A 327 -30.32 -7.18 -1.84
CA ASN A 327 -30.07 -8.38 -2.63
C ASN A 327 -28.87 -9.17 -2.10
N VAL A 328 -27.76 -8.50 -1.77
CA VAL A 328 -26.57 -9.12 -1.18
C VAL A 328 -26.90 -9.76 0.19
N ARG A 329 -27.65 -9.06 1.04
CA ARG A 329 -28.08 -9.59 2.33
C ARG A 329 -29.03 -10.79 2.18
N ASN A 330 -30.00 -10.72 1.26
CA ASN A 330 -30.96 -11.79 0.98
C ASN A 330 -30.28 -13.04 0.42
N ALA A 331 -29.18 -12.88 -0.32
CA ALA A 331 -28.33 -14.00 -0.74
C ALA A 331 -27.55 -14.64 0.43
N GLY A 332 -27.62 -14.06 1.63
CA GLY A 332 -26.90 -14.53 2.81
C GLY A 332 -25.40 -14.31 2.73
N ILE A 333 -24.97 -13.32 1.99
CA ILE A 333 -23.56 -12.90 1.88
C ILE A 333 -23.27 -11.94 3.04
N PRO A 334 -22.27 -12.22 3.91
CA PRO A 334 -21.85 -11.27 4.92
C PRO A 334 -21.44 -9.91 4.29
N ILE A 335 -22.04 -8.83 4.79
CA ILE A 335 -21.79 -7.47 4.33
C ILE A 335 -21.77 -6.51 5.51
N GLU A 336 -20.81 -5.60 5.52
CA GLU A 336 -20.57 -4.68 6.63
C GLU A 336 -20.96 -3.24 6.31
N THR A 337 -20.60 -2.77 5.10
CA THR A 337 -20.64 -1.34 4.80
C THR A 337 -21.35 -1.09 3.47
N GLY A 338 -22.32 -0.18 3.48
CA GLY A 338 -22.74 0.52 2.27
C GLY A 338 -21.80 1.70 2.00
N VAL A 339 -21.37 1.85 0.76
CA VAL A 339 -20.55 2.98 0.32
C VAL A 339 -21.34 3.76 -0.71
N SER A 340 -21.44 5.08 -0.55
CA SER A 340 -22.10 5.97 -1.51
C SER A 340 -21.08 6.84 -2.22
N ASP A 341 -21.11 6.80 -3.54
CA ASP A 341 -20.32 7.65 -4.43
C ASP A 341 -20.99 9.02 -4.64
N ILE A 342 -20.42 9.91 -5.46
CA ILE A 342 -20.86 11.30 -5.68
C ILE A 342 -22.36 11.44 -6.04
N ASP A 343 -23.01 10.35 -6.48
CA ASP A 343 -24.43 10.30 -6.82
C ASP A 343 -25.39 10.76 -5.69
N TYR A 344 -24.98 10.62 -4.42
CA TYR A 344 -25.83 11.04 -3.29
C TYR A 344 -25.90 12.56 -3.14
N MET A 345 -24.94 13.28 -3.69
CA MET A 345 -24.80 14.72 -3.56
C MET A 345 -25.79 15.45 -4.47
N GLN A 346 -26.18 16.66 -4.08
CA GLN A 346 -26.90 17.56 -4.97
C GLN A 346 -25.94 18.10 -6.03
N ARG A 347 -26.05 17.58 -7.25
CA ARG A 347 -25.21 18.01 -8.37
C ARG A 347 -23.72 17.96 -8.02
N TYR A 348 -23.31 16.87 -7.36
CA TYR A 348 -21.92 16.56 -6.99
C TYR A 348 -21.25 17.57 -6.03
N LYS A 349 -22.08 18.39 -5.33
CA LYS A 349 -21.57 19.30 -4.29
C LYS A 349 -21.41 18.60 -2.95
N ASP A 350 -20.22 18.60 -2.41
CA ASP A 350 -19.93 17.98 -1.13
C ASP A 350 -20.80 18.56 -0.01
N PHE A 351 -21.08 17.74 1.00
CA PHE A 351 -21.91 18.08 2.15
C PHE A 351 -23.36 18.43 1.82
N THR A 352 -23.90 17.89 0.70
CA THR A 352 -25.30 18.07 0.28
C THR A 352 -25.98 16.73 -0.01
N LEU A 353 -27.33 16.74 -0.06
CA LEU A 353 -28.14 15.59 -0.50
C LEU A 353 -28.94 15.95 -1.74
N GLY A 354 -28.85 15.10 -2.75
CA GLY A 354 -29.68 15.19 -3.96
C GLY A 354 -31.15 14.82 -3.69
N ASP A 355 -32.05 15.25 -4.60
CA ASP A 355 -33.48 15.01 -4.45
C ASP A 355 -33.86 13.53 -4.37
N ASN A 356 -33.17 12.66 -5.12
CA ASN A 356 -33.38 11.20 -5.12
C ASN A 356 -32.79 10.50 -3.89
N TRP A 357 -32.16 11.24 -2.95
CA TRP A 357 -31.50 10.73 -1.76
C TRP A 357 -32.14 11.19 -0.45
N GLN A 358 -33.35 11.80 -0.54
CA GLN A 358 -34.10 12.19 0.65
C GLN A 358 -34.42 10.97 1.53
N GLY A 359 -34.24 11.09 2.85
CA GLY A 359 -34.37 9.99 3.81
C GLY A 359 -33.11 9.15 3.94
N PHE A 360 -31.96 9.60 3.45
CA PHE A 360 -30.70 8.87 3.56
C PHE A 360 -30.31 8.62 5.03
N GLY A 361 -30.46 9.63 5.92
CA GLY A 361 -30.22 9.46 7.36
C GLY A 361 -31.10 8.37 8.02
N ASP A 362 -32.38 8.26 7.61
CA ASP A 362 -33.27 7.20 8.09
C ASP A 362 -32.78 5.81 7.63
N TYR A 363 -32.27 5.73 6.40
CA TYR A 363 -31.69 4.49 5.90
C TYR A 363 -30.39 4.14 6.63
N VAL A 364 -29.55 5.10 6.94
CA VAL A 364 -28.33 4.88 7.75
C VAL A 364 -28.72 4.35 9.14
N ASN A 365 -29.75 4.91 9.78
CA ASN A 365 -30.30 4.36 11.02
C ASN A 365 -30.74 2.90 10.86
N GLN A 366 -31.32 2.52 9.72
CA GLN A 366 -31.66 1.13 9.43
C GLN A 366 -30.40 0.25 9.23
N LEU A 367 -29.35 0.77 8.54
CA LEU A 367 -28.06 0.07 8.44
C LEU A 367 -27.49 -0.21 9.84
N HIS A 368 -27.51 0.78 10.74
CA HIS A 368 -27.05 0.62 12.11
C HIS A 368 -27.86 -0.41 12.89
N GLN A 369 -29.19 -0.50 12.71
CA GLN A 369 -30.01 -1.56 13.29
C GLN A 369 -29.62 -2.96 12.80
N TRP A 370 -29.08 -3.07 11.59
CA TRP A 370 -28.52 -4.30 11.04
C TRP A 370 -27.05 -4.52 11.41
N ASN A 371 -26.49 -3.70 12.29
CA ASN A 371 -25.07 -3.66 12.65
C ASN A 371 -24.15 -3.38 11.44
N MET A 372 -24.67 -2.75 10.40
CA MET A 372 -23.93 -2.27 9.23
C MET A 372 -23.50 -0.81 9.38
N LYS A 373 -22.66 -0.34 8.50
CA LYS A 373 -22.01 0.99 8.50
C LYS A 373 -22.24 1.71 7.17
N LEU A 374 -21.98 3.04 7.17
CA LEU A 374 -21.96 3.87 5.98
C LEU A 374 -20.62 4.58 5.82
N VAL A 375 -20.07 4.57 4.61
CA VAL A 375 -18.91 5.36 4.19
C VAL A 375 -19.25 6.14 2.92
N PRO A 376 -19.52 7.45 2.99
CA PRO A 376 -19.70 8.30 1.82
C PRO A 376 -18.37 8.80 1.28
N ILE A 377 -18.36 9.15 -0.03
CA ILE A 377 -17.27 9.88 -0.69
C ILE A 377 -17.32 11.36 -0.38
N PHE A 378 -16.15 12.01 -0.38
CA PHE A 378 -15.99 13.46 -0.40
C PHE A 378 -14.79 13.83 -1.27
N ASP A 379 -14.93 14.91 -2.03
CA ASP A 379 -13.88 15.47 -2.86
C ASP A 379 -13.36 16.79 -2.27
N PRO A 380 -12.10 17.17 -2.50
CA PRO A 380 -11.61 18.47 -2.04
C PRO A 380 -12.06 19.64 -2.90
N ALA A 381 -12.81 19.39 -3.98
CA ALA A 381 -13.22 20.37 -4.98
C ALA A 381 -14.55 21.04 -4.60
N ILE A 382 -14.48 22.14 -3.88
CA ILE A 382 -15.65 22.84 -3.32
C ILE A 382 -16.17 23.91 -4.29
N GLU A 383 -17.39 23.74 -4.82
CA GLU A 383 -17.99 24.67 -5.76
C GLU A 383 -18.08 26.11 -5.19
N ALA A 384 -17.77 27.11 -6.03
CA ALA A 384 -17.53 28.47 -5.55
C ALA A 384 -18.81 29.31 -5.27
N ASP A 385 -20.01 28.81 -5.55
CA ASP A 385 -21.27 29.55 -5.44
C ASP A 385 -22.27 28.93 -4.45
N TYR A 386 -21.85 27.96 -3.60
CA TYR A 386 -22.77 27.43 -2.60
C TYR A 386 -22.29 27.64 -1.15
N ASP A 387 -23.16 27.28 -0.21
CA ASP A 387 -23.05 27.65 1.21
C ASP A 387 -21.74 27.19 1.88
N SER A 388 -21.22 25.99 1.55
CA SER A 388 -20.00 25.49 2.17
C SER A 388 -18.79 26.36 1.82
N PHE A 389 -18.63 26.72 0.55
CA PHE A 389 -17.58 27.65 0.12
C PHE A 389 -17.72 29.02 0.81
N GLN A 390 -18.95 29.56 0.86
CA GLN A 390 -19.23 30.84 1.54
C GLN A 390 -18.85 30.79 3.02
N ARG A 391 -19.19 29.69 3.72
CA ARG A 391 -18.79 29.49 5.13
C ARG A 391 -17.27 29.41 5.26
N GLY A 392 -16.60 28.69 4.35
CA GLY A 392 -15.13 28.58 4.34
C GLY A 392 -14.46 29.95 4.21
N VAL A 393 -14.79 30.69 3.15
CA VAL A 393 -14.21 32.02 2.89
C VAL A 393 -14.52 32.98 4.05
N SER A 394 -15.78 33.01 4.54
CA SER A 394 -16.20 33.89 5.63
C SER A 394 -15.54 33.59 6.97
N SER A 395 -15.23 32.32 7.25
CA SER A 395 -14.48 31.90 8.45
C SER A 395 -12.98 32.16 8.34
N GLY A 396 -12.51 32.49 7.15
CA GLY A 396 -11.11 32.73 6.83
C GLY A 396 -10.32 31.45 6.56
N ALA A 397 -10.99 30.34 6.24
CA ALA A 397 -10.35 29.15 5.68
C ALA A 397 -9.56 29.53 4.41
N LYS A 398 -8.49 28.83 4.18
CA LYS A 398 -7.60 29.07 3.03
C LYS A 398 -7.89 28.08 1.92
N PHE A 399 -7.67 28.55 0.70
CA PHE A 399 -7.73 27.77 -0.52
C PHE A 399 -6.39 27.90 -1.25
N VAL A 400 -6.13 27.02 -2.19
CA VAL A 400 -4.99 27.16 -3.12
C VAL A 400 -5.17 28.46 -3.90
N GLU A 401 -4.13 29.30 -3.97
CA GLU A 401 -4.20 30.64 -4.55
C GLU A 401 -3.24 30.82 -5.71
N TRP A 402 -3.59 31.71 -6.63
CA TRP A 402 -2.63 32.33 -7.53
C TRP A 402 -1.56 33.08 -6.72
N GLU A 403 -0.30 33.03 -7.18
CA GLU A 403 0.77 33.75 -6.50
C GLU A 403 0.53 35.26 -6.49
N ARG A 404 0.09 35.81 -7.62
CA ARG A 404 -0.14 37.24 -7.84
C ARG A 404 -1.53 37.54 -8.42
N ALA A 405 -2.02 38.74 -8.15
CA ALA A 405 -3.34 39.18 -8.61
C ALA A 405 -3.45 39.34 -10.16
N ASP A 406 -2.32 39.63 -10.83
CA ASP A 406 -2.27 39.75 -12.29
C ASP A 406 -2.42 38.40 -13.03
N GLN A 407 -2.25 37.28 -12.33
CA GLN A 407 -2.40 35.92 -12.87
C GLN A 407 -3.84 35.40 -12.78
N VAL A 408 -4.68 36.03 -11.94
CA VAL A 408 -6.06 35.61 -11.70
C VAL A 408 -6.90 35.65 -12.98
N MET A 409 -7.57 34.54 -13.30
CA MET A 409 -8.50 34.45 -14.44
C MET A 409 -9.78 35.24 -14.14
N GLN A 410 -9.78 36.54 -14.47
CA GLN A 410 -10.88 37.44 -14.12
C GLN A 410 -12.21 37.04 -14.77
N ASP A 411 -12.18 36.36 -15.91
CA ASP A 411 -13.40 35.91 -16.61
C ASP A 411 -14.11 34.79 -15.83
N ILE A 412 -13.40 34.01 -15.07
CA ILE A 412 -13.96 33.03 -14.14
C ILE A 412 -14.30 33.70 -12.81
N GLN A 413 -13.34 34.40 -12.21
CA GLN A 413 -13.43 34.90 -10.84
C GLN A 413 -14.64 35.80 -10.61
N LYS A 414 -14.97 36.66 -11.58
CA LYS A 414 -16.12 37.62 -11.50
C LYS A 414 -17.49 36.92 -11.47
N LEU A 415 -17.58 35.65 -11.86
CA LEU A 415 -18.83 34.89 -11.83
C LEU A 415 -19.25 34.54 -10.39
N TYR A 416 -18.31 34.52 -9.48
CA TYR A 416 -18.48 34.03 -8.12
C TYR A 416 -18.23 35.13 -7.10
N PRO A 417 -19.30 35.71 -6.48
CA PRO A 417 -19.16 36.87 -5.58
C PRO A 417 -18.18 36.68 -4.43
N MET A 418 -18.11 35.46 -3.85
CA MET A 418 -17.21 35.17 -2.74
C MET A 418 -15.75 34.95 -3.16
N ALA A 419 -15.50 34.60 -4.41
CA ALA A 419 -14.18 34.46 -4.98
C ALA A 419 -13.69 35.76 -5.65
N ASN A 420 -14.59 36.62 -6.08
CA ASN A 420 -14.28 37.86 -6.77
C ASN A 420 -13.42 38.80 -5.91
N GLY A 421 -12.30 39.26 -6.47
CA GLY A 421 -11.34 40.11 -5.76
C GLY A 421 -10.37 39.33 -4.85
N THR A 422 -10.50 37.99 -4.76
CA THR A 422 -9.54 37.11 -4.09
C THR A 422 -8.50 36.57 -5.09
N LYS A 423 -7.50 35.84 -4.57
CA LYS A 423 -6.54 35.09 -5.41
C LYS A 423 -6.83 33.58 -5.43
N ILE A 424 -8.01 33.14 -4.97
CA ILE A 424 -8.36 31.71 -4.98
C ILE A 424 -8.28 31.19 -6.41
N MET A 425 -7.54 30.09 -6.62
CA MET A 425 -7.48 29.44 -7.92
C MET A 425 -8.71 28.56 -8.10
N LEU A 426 -9.47 28.83 -9.14
CA LEU A 426 -10.67 28.09 -9.48
C LEU A 426 -10.42 27.15 -10.65
N GLY A 427 -10.91 25.92 -10.51
CA GLY A 427 -10.81 24.86 -11.52
C GLY A 427 -12.17 24.24 -11.83
N VAL A 428 -12.17 23.10 -12.53
CA VAL A 428 -13.37 22.33 -12.89
C VAL A 428 -13.18 20.88 -12.48
N VAL A 429 -14.14 20.33 -11.72
CA VAL A 429 -14.19 18.91 -11.34
C VAL A 429 -15.63 18.42 -11.53
N TRP A 430 -16.21 17.67 -10.62
CA TRP A 430 -17.56 17.10 -10.76
C TRP A 430 -18.74 18.12 -10.61
N PRO A 431 -18.70 19.10 -9.68
CA PRO A 431 -19.77 20.08 -9.55
C PRO A 431 -20.03 20.88 -10.84
N ASP A 432 -21.26 21.36 -11.02
CA ASP A 432 -21.70 22.05 -12.25
C ASP A 432 -20.95 23.34 -12.57
N ASN A 433 -20.37 24.00 -11.56
CA ASN A 433 -19.65 25.26 -11.67
C ASN A 433 -18.20 25.11 -11.17
N HIS A 434 -17.42 26.19 -11.33
CA HIS A 434 -16.03 26.20 -10.89
C HIS A 434 -15.86 25.96 -9.39
N VAL A 435 -14.78 25.28 -9.04
CA VAL A 435 -14.46 24.82 -7.68
C VAL A 435 -13.18 25.46 -7.15
N GLY A 436 -13.11 25.69 -5.85
CA GLY A 436 -11.89 26.02 -5.12
C GLY A 436 -11.37 24.81 -4.35
N PHE A 437 -10.06 24.73 -4.18
CA PHE A 437 -9.38 23.62 -3.51
C PHE A 437 -8.87 24.09 -2.14
N PRO A 438 -9.33 23.50 -1.01
CA PRO A 438 -8.88 23.87 0.33
C PRO A 438 -7.36 23.76 0.50
N ASP A 439 -6.78 24.68 1.24
CA ASP A 439 -5.37 24.65 1.59
C ASP A 439 -5.17 23.89 2.92
N PHE A 440 -4.90 22.59 2.85
CA PHE A 440 -4.65 21.75 4.03
C PHE A 440 -3.24 21.95 4.64
N LEU A 441 -2.40 22.83 4.06
CA LEU A 441 -1.15 23.29 4.66
C LEU A 441 -1.33 24.58 5.49
N ASP A 442 -2.56 25.06 5.65
CA ASP A 442 -2.88 26.27 6.44
C ASP A 442 -2.48 26.12 7.90
N GLU A 443 -1.36 26.73 8.29
CA GLU A 443 -0.86 26.75 9.67
C GLU A 443 -1.73 27.60 10.62
N THR A 444 -2.72 28.38 10.13
CA THR A 444 -3.64 29.14 11.00
C THR A 444 -4.68 28.24 11.68
N GLY A 445 -4.89 27.02 11.14
CA GLY A 445 -5.89 26.07 11.59
C GLY A 445 -7.33 26.40 11.20
N LYS A 446 -7.57 27.48 10.45
CA LYS A 446 -8.92 27.90 10.05
C LYS A 446 -9.53 26.95 9.01
N THR A 447 -8.72 26.49 8.07
CA THR A 447 -9.13 25.48 7.09
C THR A 447 -9.52 24.17 7.78
N GLN A 448 -8.73 23.70 8.73
CA GLN A 448 -9.05 22.52 9.55
C GLN A 448 -10.36 22.70 10.33
N THR A 449 -10.54 23.87 10.96
CA THR A 449 -11.75 24.16 11.75
C THR A 449 -13.00 24.15 10.87
N TRP A 450 -12.96 24.82 9.72
CA TRP A 450 -14.05 24.81 8.75
C TRP A 450 -14.33 23.41 8.21
N TRP A 451 -13.31 22.68 7.76
CA TRP A 451 -13.42 21.32 7.25
C TRP A 451 -14.09 20.38 8.26
N THR A 452 -13.67 20.45 9.52
CA THR A 452 -14.29 19.70 10.63
C THR A 452 -15.76 20.10 10.85
N SER A 453 -16.10 21.38 10.72
CA SER A 453 -17.48 21.85 10.91
C SER A 453 -18.41 21.40 9.79
N GLU A 454 -17.94 21.34 8.55
CA GLU A 454 -18.71 20.80 7.41
C GLU A 454 -19.03 19.32 7.61
N PHE A 455 -18.03 18.51 7.95
CA PHE A 455 -18.24 17.09 8.27
C PHE A 455 -19.21 16.90 9.43
N LYS A 456 -19.07 17.69 10.48
CA LYS A 456 -19.98 17.59 11.63
C LYS A 456 -21.43 17.94 11.25
N THR A 457 -21.63 19.00 10.53
CA THR A 457 -22.96 19.44 10.08
C THR A 457 -23.61 18.38 9.20
N PHE A 458 -22.85 17.78 8.29
CA PHE A 458 -23.36 16.75 7.40
C PHE A 458 -23.59 15.42 8.12
N HIS A 459 -22.71 15.05 9.06
CA HIS A 459 -22.90 13.88 9.88
C HIS A 459 -24.16 13.96 10.76
N ASP A 460 -24.47 15.15 11.31
CA ASP A 460 -25.71 15.37 12.07
C ASP A 460 -26.96 15.14 11.19
N GLN A 461 -26.83 15.21 9.85
CA GLN A 461 -27.90 14.93 8.89
C GLN A 461 -28.00 13.45 8.48
N ILE A 462 -26.87 12.76 8.24
CA ILE A 462 -26.90 11.39 7.69
C ILE A 462 -26.28 10.32 8.58
N GLY A 463 -25.38 10.64 9.50
CA GLY A 463 -24.87 9.68 10.50
C GLY A 463 -23.85 8.66 9.96
N PHE A 464 -22.92 9.06 9.09
CA PHE A 464 -21.89 8.19 8.53
C PHE A 464 -20.87 7.72 9.59
N ASP A 465 -20.16 6.59 9.32
CA ASP A 465 -19.22 5.95 10.24
C ASP A 465 -17.74 6.07 9.80
N GLY A 466 -17.49 6.27 8.53
CA GLY A 466 -16.16 6.47 7.93
C GLY A 466 -16.23 7.42 6.76
N ILE A 467 -15.08 7.73 6.17
CA ILE A 467 -14.96 8.71 5.09
C ILE A 467 -14.09 8.14 3.97
N TRP A 468 -14.51 8.36 2.72
CA TRP A 468 -13.71 8.13 1.53
C TRP A 468 -13.39 9.48 0.90
N ILE A 469 -12.11 9.79 0.70
CA ILE A 469 -11.63 11.00 0.01
C ILE A 469 -11.02 10.62 -1.33
N ASP A 470 -11.54 11.25 -2.39
CA ASP A 470 -11.17 11.03 -3.77
C ASP A 470 -10.67 12.33 -4.43
N MET A 471 -10.20 12.28 -5.67
CA MET A 471 -9.79 13.42 -6.49
C MET A 471 -8.70 14.31 -5.87
N ASN A 472 -7.91 13.77 -4.97
CA ASN A 472 -7.01 14.51 -4.07
C ASN A 472 -5.52 14.47 -4.42
N GLU A 473 -5.18 14.35 -5.69
CA GLU A 473 -3.83 14.55 -6.26
C GLU A 473 -3.35 16.01 -6.24
N PRO A 474 -4.17 17.10 -6.29
CA PRO A 474 -5.59 17.18 -6.60
C PRO A 474 -5.88 17.14 -8.10
N SER A 475 -6.98 16.47 -8.46
CA SER A 475 -7.45 16.40 -9.85
C SER A 475 -8.12 17.70 -10.28
N ASN A 476 -7.91 18.09 -11.54
CA ASN A 476 -8.61 19.18 -12.21
C ASN A 476 -8.83 18.84 -13.69
N PHE A 477 -10.05 18.95 -14.16
CA PHE A 477 -10.40 18.59 -15.53
C PHE A 477 -9.97 19.65 -16.55
N GLY A 478 -9.46 19.21 -17.68
CA GLY A 478 -9.23 20.06 -18.84
C GLY A 478 -8.23 21.20 -18.67
N THR A 479 -7.29 21.13 -17.72
CA THR A 479 -6.26 22.16 -17.52
C THR A 479 -5.50 22.41 -18.83
N ASN A 480 -5.52 23.65 -19.31
CA ASN A 480 -4.95 24.12 -20.57
C ASN A 480 -5.58 23.57 -21.87
N ASP A 481 -6.62 22.73 -21.78
CA ASP A 481 -7.36 22.30 -22.95
C ASP A 481 -8.20 23.47 -23.49
N ASP A 482 -8.19 23.64 -24.81
CA ASP A 482 -9.03 24.69 -25.44
C ASP A 482 -10.50 24.27 -25.53
N HIS A 483 -10.74 22.98 -25.63
CA HIS A 483 -12.09 22.40 -25.68
C HIS A 483 -12.12 21.08 -24.90
N PRO A 484 -12.18 21.14 -23.55
CA PRO A 484 -12.18 19.93 -22.71
C PRO A 484 -13.46 19.12 -22.94
N TRP A 485 -13.40 17.83 -22.62
CA TRP A 485 -14.47 16.86 -22.85
C TRP A 485 -15.84 17.27 -22.25
N TYR A 486 -15.80 18.04 -21.15
CA TYR A 486 -17.01 18.49 -20.44
C TYR A 486 -17.65 19.75 -21.03
N TYR A 487 -16.94 20.48 -21.91
CA TYR A 487 -17.36 21.83 -22.35
C TYR A 487 -18.73 21.86 -23.01
N ASP A 488 -19.10 20.83 -23.75
CA ASP A 488 -20.43 20.68 -24.36
C ASP A 488 -21.39 19.86 -23.48
N SER A 489 -20.95 19.44 -22.27
CA SER A 489 -21.80 18.68 -21.36
C SER A 489 -22.92 19.57 -20.78
N PRO A 490 -24.16 19.04 -20.66
CA PRO A 490 -25.22 19.78 -19.95
C PRO A 490 -24.86 20.05 -18.46
N ASP A 491 -23.96 19.30 -17.90
CA ASP A 491 -23.52 19.42 -16.51
C ASP A 491 -22.50 20.56 -16.30
N HIS A 492 -21.76 20.93 -17.36
CA HIS A 492 -20.74 21.99 -17.34
C HIS A 492 -20.87 22.91 -18.57
N PRO A 493 -22.02 23.53 -18.81
CA PRO A 493 -22.26 24.24 -20.05
C PRO A 493 -21.37 25.48 -20.18
N ASN A 494 -20.38 25.38 -21.06
CA ASN A 494 -19.40 26.45 -21.36
C ASN A 494 -18.47 26.84 -20.19
N ASP A 495 -18.24 25.97 -19.21
CA ASP A 495 -17.26 26.25 -18.16
C ASP A 495 -15.88 26.41 -18.75
N LEU A 496 -15.26 27.55 -18.49
CA LEU A 496 -13.92 27.85 -18.98
C LEU A 496 -12.90 27.00 -18.22
N PRO A 497 -12.02 26.27 -18.94
CA PRO A 497 -10.99 25.48 -18.27
C PRO A 497 -9.95 26.38 -17.58
N LEU A 498 -9.35 25.87 -16.50
CA LEU A 498 -8.20 26.51 -15.88
C LEU A 498 -7.06 26.65 -16.89
N LYS A 499 -6.55 27.84 -17.08
CA LYS A 499 -5.40 28.15 -17.97
C LYS A 499 -4.18 28.52 -17.16
N CYS A 500 -3.18 27.67 -17.20
CA CYS A 500 -1.86 27.94 -16.65
C CYS A 500 -0.98 28.66 -17.69
N PRO A 501 -0.07 29.54 -17.28
CA PRO A 501 0.84 30.22 -18.21
C PRO A 501 1.67 29.25 -19.04
N THR A 502 1.66 29.43 -20.37
CA THR A 502 2.42 28.62 -21.34
C THR A 502 3.60 29.35 -21.94
N SER A 503 3.83 30.61 -21.52
CA SER A 503 4.96 31.44 -21.98
C SER A 503 5.43 32.41 -20.90
N GLY A 504 6.62 32.94 -21.06
CA GLY A 504 7.23 33.85 -20.08
C GLY A 504 7.80 33.15 -18.84
N ALA A 505 8.12 33.93 -17.82
CA ALA A 505 8.76 33.43 -16.60
C ALA A 505 7.84 32.49 -15.78
N ASP A 506 6.54 32.75 -15.75
CA ASP A 506 5.57 31.97 -15.00
C ASP A 506 5.40 30.55 -15.57
N ALA A 507 5.52 30.38 -16.89
CA ALA A 507 5.46 29.08 -17.55
C ALA A 507 6.57 28.10 -17.09
N THR A 508 7.67 28.60 -16.56
CA THR A 508 8.80 27.76 -16.11
C THR A 508 8.47 26.89 -14.88
N TRP A 509 7.32 27.08 -14.25
CA TRP A 509 6.84 26.22 -13.18
C TRP A 509 6.12 25.00 -13.73
N ASP A 510 5.25 25.15 -14.72
CA ASP A 510 4.52 24.07 -15.38
C ASP A 510 5.38 23.34 -16.43
N MET A 511 6.35 24.07 -17.03
CA MET A 511 7.30 23.58 -18.03
C MET A 511 8.74 23.89 -17.61
N PRO A 512 9.25 23.28 -16.53
CA PRO A 512 10.64 23.42 -16.15
C PRO A 512 11.55 22.81 -17.23
N PRO A 513 12.85 23.15 -17.23
CA PRO A 513 13.79 22.63 -18.23
C PRO A 513 13.81 21.10 -18.35
N TYR A 514 13.53 20.39 -17.25
CA TYR A 514 13.31 18.96 -17.19
C TYR A 514 11.93 18.69 -16.57
N GLN A 515 11.08 17.87 -17.20
CA GLN A 515 9.70 17.72 -16.78
C GLN A 515 9.36 16.32 -16.19
N THR A 516 10.29 15.39 -16.19
CA THR A 516 10.18 13.98 -15.79
C THR A 516 9.37 13.11 -16.76
N HIS A 517 9.49 11.80 -16.59
CA HIS A 517 8.73 10.79 -17.30
C HIS A 517 7.20 11.05 -17.25
N SER A 518 6.69 11.54 -16.13
CA SER A 518 5.27 11.87 -15.97
C SER A 518 4.71 12.85 -17.00
N VAL A 519 5.58 13.65 -17.63
CA VAL A 519 5.20 14.55 -18.72
C VAL A 519 5.61 14.02 -20.09
N TYR A 520 6.84 13.53 -20.24
CA TYR A 520 7.36 13.11 -21.55
C TYR A 520 6.57 11.94 -22.17
N TYR A 521 6.03 11.07 -21.34
CA TYR A 521 5.27 9.88 -21.77
C TYR A 521 3.76 10.00 -21.55
N PHE A 522 3.30 11.14 -21.04
CA PHE A 522 1.88 11.45 -21.00
C PHE A 522 1.41 11.93 -22.39
N PRO A 523 0.11 11.73 -22.74
CA PRO A 523 -0.43 12.22 -24.01
C PRO A 523 -0.13 13.71 -24.25
N GLN A 524 0.54 14.00 -25.38
CA GLN A 524 0.97 15.35 -25.71
C GLN A 524 -0.13 16.17 -26.42
N PRO A 525 -0.18 17.50 -26.24
CA PRO A 525 0.72 18.31 -25.43
C PRO A 525 0.43 18.20 -23.93
N ALA A 526 1.44 17.94 -23.11
CA ALA A 526 1.32 17.82 -21.67
C ALA A 526 2.35 18.71 -20.95
N THR A 527 1.98 19.10 -19.73
CA THR A 527 2.84 19.82 -18.78
C THR A 527 2.68 19.22 -17.39
N LEU A 528 3.41 19.70 -16.40
CA LEU A 528 3.17 19.30 -15.01
C LEU A 528 1.77 19.63 -14.53
N ALA A 529 1.14 20.68 -15.06
CA ALA A 529 -0.24 21.06 -14.73
C ALA A 529 -1.32 20.18 -15.37
N SER A 530 -0.99 19.29 -16.31
CA SER A 530 -1.96 18.42 -16.96
C SER A 530 -2.75 17.60 -15.93
N LYS A 531 -4.09 17.67 -15.96
CA LYS A 531 -5.02 17.06 -15.01
C LYS A 531 -4.91 17.56 -13.56
N THR A 532 -4.28 18.69 -13.30
CA THR A 532 -4.15 19.27 -11.95
C THR A 532 -4.10 20.81 -12.02
N LEU A 533 -3.78 21.45 -10.90
CA LEU A 533 -3.66 22.89 -10.80
C LEU A 533 -2.31 23.40 -11.34
N CYS A 534 -2.22 24.71 -11.59
CA CYS A 534 -0.97 25.35 -12.05
C CYS A 534 0.13 25.24 -11.00
N MET A 535 1.34 24.88 -11.41
CA MET A 535 2.47 24.70 -10.50
C MET A 535 2.95 26.02 -9.85
N LEU A 536 2.62 27.15 -10.45
CA LEU A 536 2.91 28.48 -9.85
C LEU A 536 2.01 28.81 -8.66
N ALA A 537 0.90 28.08 -8.44
CA ALA A 537 0.00 28.31 -7.31
C ALA A 537 0.75 28.26 -5.98
N VAL A 538 0.13 28.85 -4.96
CA VAL A 538 0.72 28.94 -3.62
C VAL A 538 -0.27 28.48 -2.55
N GLN A 539 0.30 27.97 -1.46
CA GLN A 539 -0.40 27.55 -0.24
C GLN A 539 0.20 28.20 1.00
N ASN A 540 -0.53 28.16 2.12
CA ASN A 540 -0.12 28.72 3.41
C ASN A 540 0.33 30.19 3.31
N ASN A 541 -0.55 31.04 2.75
CA ASN A 541 -0.29 32.46 2.53
C ASN A 541 0.98 32.76 1.69
N GLY A 542 1.26 31.92 0.70
CA GLY A 542 2.44 32.08 -0.18
C GLY A 542 3.73 31.44 0.33
N LYS A 543 3.70 30.78 1.49
CA LYS A 543 4.89 30.10 2.05
C LYS A 543 5.36 28.92 1.19
N TYR A 544 4.42 28.18 0.61
CA TYR A 544 4.72 27.00 -0.20
C TYR A 544 4.20 27.17 -1.62
N ARG A 545 5.07 26.94 -2.60
CA ARG A 545 4.69 26.87 -4.01
C ARG A 545 4.18 25.48 -4.34
N PHE A 546 3.08 25.40 -5.10
CA PHE A 546 2.45 24.14 -5.48
C PHE A 546 3.41 23.21 -6.23
N TYR A 547 4.31 23.74 -7.06
CA TYR A 547 5.42 23.01 -7.67
C TYR A 547 6.20 22.10 -6.70
N ASN A 548 6.32 22.51 -5.45
CA ASN A 548 7.05 21.78 -4.42
C ASN A 548 6.14 20.87 -3.59
N VAL A 549 4.88 21.27 -3.35
CA VAL A 549 4.01 20.62 -2.34
C VAL A 549 2.85 19.84 -2.94
N LYS A 550 2.64 19.88 -4.25
CA LYS A 550 1.51 19.20 -4.90
C LYS A 550 1.34 17.74 -4.47
N ASN A 551 2.43 16.96 -4.50
CA ASN A 551 2.42 15.54 -4.13
C ASN A 551 2.09 15.28 -2.65
N LEU A 552 1.97 16.31 -1.82
CA LEU A 552 1.56 16.23 -0.42
C LEU A 552 0.07 16.45 -0.21
N TYR A 553 -0.69 16.83 -1.24
CA TYR A 553 -2.07 17.27 -1.08
C TYR A 553 -2.95 16.18 -0.44
N GLY A 554 -2.93 14.95 -0.97
CA GLY A 554 -3.67 13.82 -0.42
C GLY A 554 -3.24 13.45 1.02
N LEU A 555 -1.95 13.53 1.34
CA LEU A 555 -1.46 13.32 2.71
C LEU A 555 -2.03 14.37 3.68
N THR A 556 -2.03 15.64 3.28
CA THR A 556 -2.47 16.74 4.15
C THR A 556 -3.98 16.76 4.33
N GLU A 557 -4.73 16.45 3.28
CA GLU A 557 -6.18 16.22 3.37
C GLU A 557 -6.53 15.01 4.22
N ALA A 558 -5.84 13.87 4.05
CA ALA A 558 -6.07 12.67 4.87
C ALA A 558 -5.87 12.94 6.37
N ASN A 559 -4.85 13.72 6.72
CA ASN A 559 -4.63 14.16 8.11
C ASN A 559 -5.79 15.04 8.62
N ALA A 560 -6.20 16.03 7.82
CA ALA A 560 -7.31 16.93 8.17
C ALA A 560 -8.64 16.17 8.32
N THR A 561 -8.88 15.22 7.40
CA THR A 561 -10.12 14.43 7.36
C THR A 561 -10.20 13.41 8.50
N GLN A 562 -9.09 12.76 8.88
CA GLN A 562 -9.08 11.87 10.04
C GLN A 562 -9.40 12.63 11.33
N GLN A 563 -8.82 13.83 11.49
CA GLN A 563 -9.14 14.68 12.65
C GLN A 563 -10.62 15.09 12.66
N ALA A 564 -11.17 15.43 11.48
CA ALA A 564 -12.59 15.76 11.33
C ALA A 564 -13.47 14.54 11.67
N LEU A 565 -13.15 13.35 11.19
CA LEU A 565 -13.89 12.11 11.52
C LEU A 565 -13.89 11.85 13.04
N PHE A 566 -12.72 11.95 13.69
CA PHE A 566 -12.61 11.70 15.12
C PHE A 566 -13.36 12.75 15.96
N ALA A 567 -13.31 14.02 15.55
CA ALA A 567 -14.04 15.09 16.23
C ALA A 567 -15.56 14.97 16.05
N THR A 568 -16.00 14.47 14.89
CA THR A 568 -17.40 14.33 14.51
C THR A 568 -18.05 13.12 15.19
N THR A 569 -17.45 11.95 15.04
CA THR A 569 -18.05 10.68 15.47
C THR A 569 -17.65 10.30 16.90
N GLY A 570 -16.56 10.83 17.45
CA GLY A 570 -15.95 10.38 18.69
C GLY A 570 -15.38 8.95 18.63
N LYS A 571 -15.30 8.36 17.45
CA LYS A 571 -14.87 6.98 17.20
C LYS A 571 -13.71 6.92 16.21
N ARG A 572 -13.02 5.78 16.19
CA ARG A 572 -11.86 5.52 15.32
C ARG A 572 -12.22 5.50 13.83
N GLY A 573 -13.30 4.83 13.43
CA GLY A 573 -13.76 4.74 12.03
C GLY A 573 -12.67 4.29 11.05
N THR A 574 -12.76 4.78 9.84
CA THR A 574 -11.73 4.65 8.79
C THR A 574 -11.79 5.81 7.82
N VAL A 575 -10.65 6.22 7.29
CA VAL A 575 -10.51 7.09 6.12
C VAL A 575 -9.83 6.28 5.01
N ILE A 576 -10.32 6.39 3.79
CA ILE A 576 -9.71 5.83 2.57
C ILE A 576 -9.37 6.98 1.64
N SER A 577 -8.15 7.03 1.11
CA SER A 577 -7.65 8.09 0.24
C SER A 577 -7.11 7.52 -1.07
N ARG A 578 -7.35 8.24 -2.19
CA ARG A 578 -6.76 7.90 -3.49
C ARG A 578 -5.30 8.32 -3.56
N SER A 579 -5.00 9.60 -3.33
CA SER A 579 -3.62 10.07 -3.36
C SER A 579 -2.95 9.92 -2.01
N THR A 580 -1.71 9.41 -2.03
CA THR A 580 -0.92 9.14 -0.83
C THR A 580 0.55 9.52 -1.00
N PHE A 581 1.24 9.71 0.13
CA PHE A 581 2.65 10.03 0.21
C PHE A 581 3.24 9.35 1.47
N PRO A 582 4.57 9.16 1.62
CA PRO A 582 5.15 8.67 2.87
C PRO A 582 4.59 9.38 4.10
N SER A 583 4.11 8.63 5.07
CA SER A 583 3.36 9.07 6.27
C SER A 583 1.83 9.03 6.14
N ALA A 584 1.25 8.89 4.95
CA ALA A 584 -0.21 8.84 4.80
C ALA A 584 -0.85 7.69 5.60
N GLY A 585 -0.15 6.56 5.73
CA GLY A 585 -0.62 5.42 6.53
C GLY A 585 -0.95 5.74 8.00
N ARG A 586 -0.47 6.86 8.55
CA ARG A 586 -0.86 7.34 9.87
C ARG A 586 -2.33 7.77 9.96
N PHE A 587 -2.91 8.15 8.84
CA PHE A 587 -4.18 8.84 8.77
C PHE A 587 -5.23 8.11 7.95
N THR A 588 -4.80 7.35 6.95
CA THR A 588 -5.69 6.76 5.95
C THR A 588 -5.22 5.38 5.50
N GLY A 589 -6.20 4.58 5.01
CA GLY A 589 -5.93 3.49 4.08
C GLY A 589 -5.90 3.97 2.64
N HIS A 590 -5.81 3.03 1.72
CA HIS A 590 -5.73 3.31 0.29
C HIS A 590 -6.52 2.27 -0.50
N TRP A 591 -7.10 2.67 -1.65
CA TRP A 591 -7.49 1.72 -2.68
C TRP A 591 -6.69 2.02 -3.96
N LEU A 592 -6.52 1.00 -4.80
CA LEU A 592 -5.63 1.07 -5.96
C LEU A 592 -6.22 1.86 -7.15
N GLY A 593 -7.24 2.69 -6.90
CA GLY A 593 -7.88 3.57 -7.88
C GLY A 593 -8.75 2.84 -8.90
N ASP A 594 -8.99 3.50 -10.04
CA ASP A 594 -9.95 3.13 -11.08
C ASP A 594 -9.40 2.01 -11.98
N ASN A 595 -9.28 0.82 -11.45
CA ASN A 595 -8.83 -0.36 -12.19
C ASN A 595 -9.87 -0.81 -13.23
N THR A 596 -9.44 -1.57 -14.21
CA THR A 596 -10.31 -2.08 -15.28
C THR A 596 -10.80 -3.50 -14.98
N ALA A 597 -12.02 -3.84 -15.41
CA ALA A 597 -12.60 -5.17 -15.32
C ALA A 597 -11.89 -6.17 -16.27
N ARG A 598 -10.63 -6.49 -15.96
CA ARG A 598 -9.74 -7.38 -16.74
C ARG A 598 -8.91 -8.27 -15.83
N TRP A 599 -8.49 -9.42 -16.34
CA TRP A 599 -7.62 -10.35 -15.63
C TRP A 599 -6.23 -9.75 -15.31
N GLU A 600 -5.75 -8.85 -16.16
CA GLU A 600 -4.49 -8.11 -15.93
C GLU A 600 -4.59 -7.26 -14.66
N ASP A 601 -5.70 -6.54 -14.48
CA ASP A 601 -5.92 -5.69 -13.31
C ASP A 601 -6.15 -6.51 -12.03
N LEU A 602 -6.76 -7.69 -12.13
CA LEU A 602 -6.79 -8.64 -11.01
C LEU A 602 -5.36 -9.02 -10.58
N ARG A 603 -4.47 -9.30 -11.54
CA ARG A 603 -3.06 -9.63 -11.25
C ARG A 603 -2.32 -8.46 -10.62
N THR A 604 -2.40 -7.27 -11.21
CA THR A 604 -1.67 -6.10 -10.70
C THR A 604 -2.22 -5.62 -9.35
N SER A 605 -3.49 -5.88 -9.03
CA SER A 605 -4.05 -5.58 -7.71
C SER A 605 -3.42 -6.41 -6.58
N ILE A 606 -3.01 -7.64 -6.87
CA ILE A 606 -2.29 -8.48 -5.90
C ILE A 606 -0.91 -7.88 -5.60
N ILE A 607 -0.22 -7.38 -6.63
CA ILE A 607 1.08 -6.73 -6.49
C ILE A 607 0.93 -5.43 -5.71
N GLY A 608 0.01 -4.55 -6.11
CA GLY A 608 -0.21 -3.26 -5.47
C GLY A 608 -0.55 -3.39 -3.98
N ALA A 609 -1.35 -4.38 -3.58
CA ALA A 609 -1.64 -4.65 -2.17
C ALA A 609 -0.38 -5.01 -1.36
N GLN A 610 0.56 -5.74 -1.95
CA GLN A 610 1.86 -6.05 -1.33
C GLN A 610 2.76 -4.80 -1.25
N GLU A 611 2.81 -4.00 -2.33
CA GLU A 611 3.63 -2.78 -2.39
C GLU A 611 3.19 -1.72 -1.40
N PHE A 612 1.88 -1.49 -1.24
CA PHE A 612 1.41 -0.53 -0.25
C PHE A 612 1.72 -0.94 1.20
N ASN A 613 1.89 -2.24 1.47
CA ASN A 613 2.46 -2.68 2.75
C ASN A 613 3.93 -2.26 2.90
N LEU A 614 4.75 -2.32 1.81
CA LEU A 614 6.11 -1.77 1.83
C LEU A 614 6.10 -0.25 2.05
N PHE A 615 5.12 0.46 1.50
CA PHE A 615 5.00 1.93 1.65
C PHE A 615 4.43 2.37 3.01
N GLY A 616 4.08 1.42 3.90
CA GLY A 616 3.58 1.71 5.24
C GLY A 616 2.07 1.98 5.31
N ILE A 617 1.30 1.53 4.31
CA ILE A 617 -0.17 1.63 4.24
C ILE A 617 -0.77 0.21 4.13
N PRO A 618 -0.83 -0.56 5.22
CA PRO A 618 -1.29 -1.95 5.15
C PRO A 618 -2.81 -2.10 4.97
N TYR A 619 -3.61 -1.06 5.25
CA TYR A 619 -5.04 -1.08 4.99
C TYR A 619 -5.31 -0.67 3.54
N VAL A 620 -5.21 -1.64 2.63
CA VAL A 620 -5.23 -1.45 1.18
C VAL A 620 -5.99 -2.58 0.48
N GLY A 621 -6.58 -2.26 -0.69
CA GLY A 621 -7.23 -3.21 -1.59
C GLY A 621 -7.57 -2.57 -2.93
N SER A 622 -8.04 -3.39 -3.87
CA SER A 622 -8.52 -2.93 -5.18
C SER A 622 -10.05 -2.86 -5.23
N ASP A 623 -10.59 -2.19 -6.24
CA ASP A 623 -12.00 -2.31 -6.59
C ASP A 623 -12.26 -3.72 -7.14
N ILE A 624 -12.98 -4.52 -6.35
CA ILE A 624 -13.25 -5.93 -6.67
C ILE A 624 -14.21 -6.00 -7.86
N CYS A 625 -13.88 -6.84 -8.83
CA CYS A 625 -14.49 -7.06 -10.12
C CYS A 625 -14.10 -6.02 -11.18
N GLY A 626 -13.36 -4.98 -10.83
CA GLY A 626 -12.92 -3.90 -11.69
C GLY A 626 -13.90 -2.72 -11.71
N PHE A 627 -13.35 -1.48 -11.72
CA PHE A 627 -14.14 -0.25 -11.75
C PHE A 627 -14.57 0.09 -13.18
N ILE A 628 -13.60 0.25 -14.09
CA ILE A 628 -13.85 0.63 -15.48
C ILE A 628 -14.28 -0.58 -16.31
N GLY A 629 -15.41 -0.48 -16.99
CA GLY A 629 -15.89 -1.47 -17.95
C GLY A 629 -16.65 -2.63 -17.31
N ALA A 630 -17.38 -3.36 -18.16
CA ALA A 630 -18.22 -4.45 -17.71
C ALA A 630 -17.40 -5.70 -17.36
N THR A 631 -17.54 -6.17 -16.15
CA THR A 631 -17.01 -7.46 -15.72
C THR A 631 -17.83 -8.63 -16.29
N ASN A 632 -17.34 -9.85 -16.10
CA ASN A 632 -18.07 -11.06 -16.40
C ASN A 632 -18.11 -11.98 -15.16
N GLU A 633 -18.99 -12.99 -15.22
CA GLU A 633 -19.27 -13.87 -14.09
C GLU A 633 -17.99 -14.54 -13.53
N GLU A 634 -17.12 -15.10 -14.39
CA GLU A 634 -15.91 -15.79 -13.94
C GLU A 634 -14.90 -14.83 -13.32
N LEU A 635 -14.63 -13.71 -13.98
CA LEU A 635 -13.69 -12.71 -13.50
C LEU A 635 -14.14 -12.14 -12.14
N CYS A 636 -15.43 -11.77 -12.03
CA CYS A 636 -15.95 -11.25 -10.77
C CYS A 636 -15.92 -12.31 -9.67
N LEU A 637 -16.26 -13.58 -9.96
CA LEU A 637 -16.16 -14.68 -9.01
C LEU A 637 -14.72 -14.82 -8.47
N ARG A 638 -13.74 -14.87 -9.36
CA ARG A 638 -12.33 -15.04 -8.97
C ARG A 638 -11.79 -13.80 -8.23
N TRP A 639 -12.24 -12.61 -8.62
CA TRP A 639 -11.84 -11.39 -7.93
C TRP A 639 -12.47 -11.29 -6.53
N GLN A 640 -13.73 -11.74 -6.34
CA GLN A 640 -14.35 -11.84 -5.03
C GLN A 640 -13.60 -12.85 -4.12
N GLN A 641 -13.22 -14.00 -4.65
CA GLN A 641 -12.41 -14.98 -3.93
C GLN A 641 -11.06 -14.41 -3.50
N MET A 642 -10.35 -13.68 -4.37
CA MET A 642 -9.05 -13.05 -4.10
C MET A 642 -9.21 -11.82 -3.20
N GLY A 643 -10.17 -10.94 -3.47
CA GLY A 643 -10.39 -9.71 -2.73
C GLY A 643 -10.74 -9.93 -1.25
N ALA A 644 -11.27 -11.10 -0.90
CA ALA A 644 -11.47 -11.50 0.50
C ALA A 644 -10.16 -11.57 1.32
N TRP A 645 -9.00 -11.51 0.67
CA TRP A 645 -7.67 -11.51 1.29
C TRP A 645 -6.99 -10.13 1.28
N HIS A 646 -7.60 -9.12 0.67
CA HIS A 646 -7.18 -7.74 0.85
C HIS A 646 -7.59 -7.22 2.23
N SER A 647 -6.80 -6.34 2.84
CA SER A 647 -7.18 -5.70 4.11
C SER A 647 -8.42 -4.83 3.94
N PHE A 648 -8.43 -3.96 2.92
CA PHE A 648 -9.62 -3.23 2.45
C PHE A 648 -10.33 -4.08 1.40
N MET A 649 -11.62 -4.39 1.62
CA MET A 649 -12.40 -5.29 0.78
C MET A 649 -13.69 -4.60 0.29
N ARG A 650 -13.64 -4.04 -0.92
CA ARG A 650 -14.77 -3.30 -1.51
C ARG A 650 -15.05 -3.76 -2.94
N ASN A 651 -16.29 -4.14 -3.26
CA ASN A 651 -16.79 -4.25 -4.62
C ASN A 651 -17.25 -2.85 -5.07
N HIS A 652 -16.74 -2.38 -6.20
CA HIS A 652 -17.05 -1.04 -6.73
C HIS A 652 -16.89 -1.00 -8.24
N ASN A 653 -17.83 -0.32 -8.95
CA ASN A 653 -17.76 -0.10 -10.39
C ASN A 653 -18.36 1.24 -10.84
N ASP A 654 -18.07 1.61 -12.10
CA ASP A 654 -18.46 2.85 -12.72
C ASP A 654 -19.96 2.91 -13.14
N ASN A 655 -20.42 4.11 -13.50
CA ASN A 655 -21.78 4.37 -13.95
C ASN A 655 -22.04 3.93 -15.41
N GLY A 656 -20.98 3.76 -16.21
CA GLY A 656 -21.07 3.33 -17.61
C GLY A 656 -21.27 1.83 -17.78
N SER A 657 -21.08 1.06 -16.70
CA SER A 657 -21.13 -0.41 -16.71
C SER A 657 -22.36 -0.94 -15.98
N PRO A 658 -22.83 -2.16 -16.28
CA PRO A 658 -23.90 -2.80 -15.52
C PRO A 658 -23.52 -2.99 -14.02
N PRO A 659 -24.52 -3.01 -13.10
CA PRO A 659 -24.27 -3.37 -11.71
C PRO A 659 -23.53 -4.71 -11.59
N GLN A 660 -22.58 -4.81 -10.68
CA GLN A 660 -21.75 -6.00 -10.48
C GLN A 660 -21.72 -6.52 -9.03
N ASP A 661 -22.70 -6.09 -8.23
CA ASP A 661 -22.83 -6.66 -6.89
C ASP A 661 -22.88 -8.19 -6.96
N PRO A 662 -22.32 -8.93 -5.98
CA PRO A 662 -22.16 -10.37 -6.10
C PRO A 662 -23.47 -11.15 -6.18
N ALA A 663 -24.61 -10.52 -5.89
CA ALA A 663 -25.93 -11.15 -6.02
C ALA A 663 -26.45 -11.20 -7.47
N GLN A 664 -25.76 -10.58 -8.44
CA GLN A 664 -26.14 -10.62 -9.86
C GLN A 664 -26.07 -12.03 -10.46
N TRP A 665 -25.17 -12.88 -9.98
CA TRP A 665 -24.99 -14.26 -10.44
C TRP A 665 -25.01 -15.23 -9.27
N PRO A 666 -25.78 -16.34 -9.36
CA PRO A 666 -25.85 -17.34 -8.28
C PRO A 666 -24.49 -17.94 -7.90
N SER A 667 -23.61 -18.17 -8.91
CA SER A 667 -22.27 -18.72 -8.69
C SER A 667 -21.36 -17.72 -7.96
N VAL A 668 -21.39 -16.44 -8.35
CA VAL A 668 -20.65 -15.37 -7.68
C VAL A 668 -21.16 -15.17 -6.26
N ALA A 669 -22.49 -15.18 -6.06
CA ALA A 669 -23.07 -15.08 -4.73
C ALA A 669 -22.61 -16.22 -3.80
N ALA A 670 -22.61 -17.46 -4.30
CA ALA A 670 -22.16 -18.62 -3.53
C ALA A 670 -20.66 -18.53 -3.17
N ALA A 671 -19.81 -18.20 -4.15
CA ALA A 671 -18.37 -18.06 -3.94
C ALA A 671 -18.04 -16.89 -2.99
N THR A 672 -18.70 -15.73 -3.15
CA THR A 672 -18.53 -14.57 -2.27
C THR A 672 -18.96 -14.87 -0.84
N LYS A 673 -20.11 -15.55 -0.68
CA LYS A 673 -20.57 -15.98 0.63
C LYS A 673 -19.54 -16.86 1.35
N GLN A 674 -19.00 -17.86 0.65
CA GLN A 674 -17.98 -18.77 1.18
C GLN A 674 -16.71 -18.01 1.56
N ALA A 675 -16.21 -17.16 0.67
CA ALA A 675 -15.02 -16.36 0.89
C ALA A 675 -15.18 -15.36 2.06
N ASN A 676 -16.33 -14.69 2.15
CA ASN A 676 -16.63 -13.76 3.23
C ASN A 676 -16.79 -14.47 4.58
N LEU A 677 -17.45 -15.62 4.64
CA LEU A 677 -17.55 -16.41 5.88
C LEU A 677 -16.17 -16.86 6.35
N PHE A 678 -15.30 -17.29 5.43
CA PHE A 678 -13.91 -17.65 5.77
C PHE A 678 -13.11 -16.43 6.24
N ARG A 679 -13.24 -15.27 5.56
CA ARG A 679 -12.64 -14.02 6.00
C ARG A 679 -13.10 -13.64 7.42
N TYR A 680 -14.41 -13.62 7.67
CA TYR A 680 -14.97 -13.20 8.97
C TYR A 680 -14.57 -14.15 10.10
N LEU A 681 -14.45 -15.44 9.82
CA LEU A 681 -13.90 -16.43 10.75
C LEU A 681 -12.45 -16.05 11.17
N ASN A 682 -11.63 -15.57 10.23
CA ASN A 682 -10.21 -15.27 10.42
C ASN A 682 -9.93 -13.77 10.71
N LEU A 683 -10.94 -12.92 10.81
CA LEU A 683 -10.75 -11.49 11.14
C LEU A 683 -10.01 -11.25 12.47
N PRO A 684 -10.16 -12.07 13.54
CA PRO A 684 -9.34 -11.90 14.74
C PRO A 684 -7.85 -11.97 14.46
N TYR A 685 -7.40 -12.82 13.53
CA TYR A 685 -6.01 -12.89 13.11
C TYR A 685 -5.62 -11.67 12.26
N LEU A 686 -6.40 -11.32 11.24
CA LEU A 686 -6.14 -10.14 10.40
C LEU A 686 -6.08 -8.85 11.24
N PHE A 687 -7.03 -8.65 12.15
CA PHE A 687 -7.06 -7.52 13.06
C PHE A 687 -5.82 -7.49 13.97
N SER A 688 -5.42 -8.66 14.50
CA SER A 688 -4.21 -8.75 15.33
C SER A 688 -2.94 -8.36 14.56
N LEU A 689 -2.85 -8.67 13.27
CA LEU A 689 -1.74 -8.23 12.41
C LEU A 689 -1.75 -6.70 12.25
N HIS A 690 -2.90 -6.10 11.98
CA HIS A 690 -3.04 -4.63 11.90
C HIS A 690 -2.76 -3.94 13.23
N PHE A 691 -3.21 -4.54 14.32
CA PHE A 691 -2.95 -4.03 15.68
C PHE A 691 -1.43 -4.02 15.96
N ALA A 692 -0.75 -5.12 15.63
CA ALA A 692 0.70 -5.24 15.77
C ALA A 692 1.44 -4.23 14.87
N ALA A 693 1.02 -4.06 13.61
CA ALA A 693 1.61 -3.09 12.69
C ALA A 693 1.42 -1.64 13.18
N SER A 694 0.23 -1.30 13.70
CA SER A 694 -0.04 0.03 14.27
C SER A 694 0.76 0.30 15.54
N MET A 695 0.98 -0.73 16.37
CA MET A 695 1.70 -0.59 17.65
C MET A 695 3.22 -0.64 17.48
N ASN A 696 3.72 -1.54 16.65
CA ASN A 696 5.15 -1.87 16.55
C ASN A 696 5.78 -1.50 15.20
N GLY A 697 4.97 -1.20 14.21
CA GLY A 697 5.36 -1.15 12.81
C GLY A 697 5.37 -2.54 12.16
N GLY A 698 5.53 -2.58 10.83
CA GLY A 698 5.60 -3.77 10.01
C GLY A 698 4.46 -3.89 9.00
N THR A 699 4.31 -5.08 8.43
CA THR A 699 3.42 -5.39 7.31
C THR A 699 2.32 -6.38 7.71
N VAL A 700 1.23 -6.41 6.95
CA VAL A 700 0.07 -7.31 7.12
C VAL A 700 -0.04 -8.29 5.95
N VAL A 701 -0.28 -7.74 4.75
CA VAL A 701 -0.22 -8.50 3.48
C VAL A 701 1.20 -8.36 2.95
N ARG A 702 1.95 -9.45 2.94
CA ARG A 702 3.40 -9.40 2.64
C ARG A 702 3.83 -10.38 1.56
N PRO A 703 4.87 -10.06 0.79
CA PRO A 703 5.51 -11.01 -0.11
C PRO A 703 6.08 -12.23 0.62
N ALA A 704 6.13 -13.37 -0.04
CA ALA A 704 6.69 -14.59 0.55
C ALA A 704 8.17 -14.43 0.97
N PHE A 705 8.95 -13.60 0.26
CA PHE A 705 10.36 -13.37 0.60
C PHE A 705 10.57 -12.67 1.95
N PHE A 706 9.54 -12.03 2.53
CA PHE A 706 9.63 -11.47 3.89
C PHE A 706 9.97 -12.55 4.93
N GLU A 707 9.39 -13.73 4.74
CA GLU A 707 9.60 -14.89 5.61
C GLU A 707 10.72 -15.83 5.11
N PHE A 708 11.02 -15.78 3.80
CA PHE A 708 11.95 -16.68 3.12
C PHE A 708 12.91 -15.90 2.20
N PRO A 709 13.71 -14.97 2.74
CA PRO A 709 14.52 -14.06 1.92
C PRO A 709 15.63 -14.73 1.10
N GLN A 710 16.05 -15.95 1.47
CA GLN A 710 17.07 -16.73 0.74
C GLN A 710 16.45 -17.69 -0.29
N ASP A 711 15.14 -17.83 -0.30
CA ASP A 711 14.44 -18.71 -1.25
C ASP A 711 14.26 -17.99 -2.59
N THR A 712 15.00 -18.44 -3.61
CA THR A 712 15.04 -17.81 -4.93
C THR A 712 13.69 -17.85 -5.67
N VAL A 713 12.82 -18.80 -5.36
CA VAL A 713 11.45 -18.83 -5.89
C VAL A 713 10.59 -17.80 -5.14
N ALA A 714 10.67 -17.77 -3.81
CA ALA A 714 9.93 -16.80 -3.00
C ALA A 714 10.26 -15.33 -3.39
N GLN A 715 11.51 -15.05 -3.77
CA GLN A 715 11.96 -13.74 -4.25
C GLN A 715 11.25 -13.29 -5.54
N THR A 716 10.68 -14.21 -6.33
CA THR A 716 10.04 -13.92 -7.63
C THR A 716 8.53 -14.11 -7.60
N LEU A 717 7.94 -14.56 -6.49
CA LEU A 717 6.49 -14.74 -6.39
C LEU A 717 5.78 -13.40 -6.36
N SER A 718 5.09 -13.05 -7.45
CA SER A 718 4.32 -11.81 -7.57
C SER A 718 2.87 -11.98 -7.13
N TYR A 719 2.29 -13.19 -7.31
CA TYR A 719 0.85 -13.43 -7.17
C TYR A 719 0.48 -14.38 -6.02
N GLN A 720 1.45 -14.98 -5.35
CA GLN A 720 1.27 -15.63 -4.06
C GLN A 720 1.78 -14.69 -2.97
N PHE A 721 1.01 -14.52 -1.91
CA PHE A 721 1.33 -13.60 -0.82
C PHE A 721 0.95 -14.20 0.53
N MET A 722 1.36 -13.53 1.61
CA MET A 722 1.11 -14.01 2.97
C MET A 722 0.26 -13.02 3.77
N TRP A 723 -0.59 -13.53 4.66
CA TRP A 723 -1.09 -12.79 5.81
C TRP A 723 -0.16 -13.05 7.00
N GLY A 724 0.60 -12.02 7.37
CA GLY A 724 1.65 -12.14 8.36
C GLY A 724 2.61 -13.28 8.01
N SER A 725 3.07 -14.00 9.03
CA SER A 725 4.00 -15.13 8.88
C SER A 725 3.31 -16.49 8.79
N ALA A 726 2.00 -16.57 9.04
CA ALA A 726 1.31 -17.86 9.23
C ALA A 726 0.58 -18.37 7.98
N LEU A 727 -0.02 -17.52 7.16
CA LEU A 727 -0.85 -17.95 6.03
C LEU A 727 -0.21 -17.60 4.70
N ILE A 728 -0.21 -18.54 3.74
CA ILE A 728 0.11 -18.29 2.34
C ILE A 728 -1.13 -18.49 1.47
N ILE A 729 -1.37 -17.55 0.57
CA ILE A 729 -2.53 -17.47 -0.30
C ILE A 729 -2.09 -17.53 -1.75
N ALA A 730 -2.75 -18.36 -2.57
CA ALA A 730 -2.46 -18.50 -3.99
C ALA A 730 -3.73 -18.25 -4.83
N PRO A 731 -3.99 -16.99 -5.26
CA PRO A 731 -5.17 -16.65 -6.06
C PRO A 731 -5.15 -17.29 -7.44
N VAL A 732 -6.34 -17.54 -7.97
CA VAL A 732 -6.54 -17.90 -9.38
C VAL A 732 -6.50 -16.64 -10.22
N ILE A 733 -5.56 -16.55 -11.15
CA ILE A 733 -5.23 -15.32 -11.88
C ILE A 733 -5.42 -15.42 -13.41
N ASN A 734 -5.91 -16.55 -13.90
CA ASN A 734 -6.15 -16.77 -15.32
C ASN A 734 -7.55 -17.38 -15.56
N PRO A 735 -8.22 -17.00 -16.65
CA PRO A 735 -9.53 -17.53 -16.98
C PRO A 735 -9.49 -19.05 -17.25
N GLY A 736 -10.62 -19.72 -16.95
CA GLY A 736 -10.81 -21.16 -17.18
C GLY A 736 -9.95 -22.08 -16.33
N THR A 737 -9.28 -21.54 -15.29
CA THR A 737 -8.37 -22.32 -14.44
C THR A 737 -9.13 -23.12 -13.40
N THR A 738 -9.04 -24.45 -13.49
CA THR A 738 -9.66 -25.40 -12.55
C THR A 738 -8.64 -26.14 -11.66
N GLN A 739 -7.36 -25.98 -11.96
CA GLN A 739 -6.23 -26.46 -11.18
C GLN A 739 -5.00 -25.60 -11.42
N MET A 740 -4.13 -25.46 -10.44
CA MET A 740 -2.91 -24.65 -10.55
C MET A 740 -1.76 -25.24 -9.73
N ASP A 741 -0.55 -24.81 -10.06
CA ASP A 741 0.62 -25.11 -9.24
C ASP A 741 0.76 -24.06 -8.13
N VAL A 742 1.00 -24.50 -6.91
CA VAL A 742 1.24 -23.66 -5.73
C VAL A 742 2.63 -23.93 -5.19
N TYR A 743 3.41 -22.89 -4.98
CA TYR A 743 4.71 -23.01 -4.33
C TYR A 743 4.57 -22.82 -2.82
N LEU A 744 5.06 -23.76 -2.05
CA LEU A 744 5.18 -23.71 -0.60
C LEU A 744 6.66 -23.59 -0.23
N PRO A 745 7.12 -22.48 0.38
CA PRO A 745 8.50 -22.33 0.85
C PRO A 745 8.88 -23.34 1.95
N ALA A 746 10.14 -23.32 2.38
CA ALA A 746 10.69 -24.24 3.36
C ALA A 746 9.82 -24.35 4.64
N GLY A 747 9.67 -25.58 5.15
CA GLY A 747 8.86 -25.94 6.32
C GLY A 747 7.70 -26.87 5.99
N SER A 748 6.85 -27.11 6.97
CA SER A 748 5.60 -27.86 6.81
C SER A 748 4.41 -26.90 6.69
N TRP A 749 3.43 -27.29 5.90
CA TRP A 749 2.22 -26.51 5.62
C TRP A 749 0.99 -27.37 5.77
N TYR A 750 -0.16 -26.79 6.11
CA TYR A 750 -1.42 -27.51 6.21
C TYR A 750 -2.49 -26.79 5.40
N SER A 751 -3.28 -27.53 4.63
CA SER A 751 -4.39 -26.96 3.85
C SER A 751 -5.47 -26.40 4.77
N LEU A 752 -5.92 -25.16 4.46
CA LEU A 752 -7.07 -24.51 5.11
C LEU A 752 -8.27 -24.34 4.19
N PHE A 753 -8.26 -24.91 2.99
CA PHE A 753 -9.40 -24.87 2.05
C PHE A 753 -9.91 -26.29 1.76
N ASP A 754 -10.94 -26.41 0.93
CA ASP A 754 -11.68 -27.67 0.74
C ASP A 754 -10.83 -28.86 0.29
N TYR A 755 -9.74 -28.58 -0.47
CA TYR A 755 -8.82 -29.62 -0.92
C TYR A 755 -7.93 -30.10 0.22
N ASN A 756 -8.14 -31.34 0.64
CA ASN A 756 -7.31 -31.98 1.69
C ASN A 756 -7.21 -31.16 3.00
N TYR A 757 -8.33 -30.57 3.45
CA TYR A 757 -8.35 -29.75 4.67
C TYR A 757 -7.63 -30.41 5.85
N GLY A 758 -6.71 -29.67 6.46
CA GLY A 758 -5.89 -30.09 7.60
C GLY A 758 -4.79 -31.12 7.28
N GLN A 759 -4.65 -31.57 6.03
CA GLN A 759 -3.51 -32.41 5.63
C GLN A 759 -2.23 -31.61 5.55
N LYS A 760 -1.14 -32.30 5.91
CA LYS A 760 0.22 -31.76 5.89
C LYS A 760 0.84 -31.88 4.52
N PHE A 761 1.43 -30.79 4.06
CA PHE A 761 2.22 -30.67 2.84
C PHE A 761 3.67 -30.34 3.19
N THR A 762 4.61 -30.76 2.33
CA THR A 762 6.03 -30.42 2.41
C THR A 762 6.38 -29.28 1.46
N ALA A 763 7.50 -28.61 1.71
CA ALA A 763 8.01 -27.54 0.84
C ALA A 763 8.15 -27.99 -0.63
N GLY A 764 8.09 -27.02 -1.53
CA GLY A 764 8.19 -27.17 -2.98
C GLY A 764 6.88 -26.93 -3.71
N TYR A 765 6.89 -27.19 -5.02
CA TYR A 765 5.69 -27.03 -5.85
C TYR A 765 4.66 -28.13 -5.57
N GLN A 766 3.48 -27.73 -5.18
CA GLN A 766 2.28 -28.57 -5.13
C GLN A 766 1.64 -28.50 -6.51
N ARG A 767 1.69 -29.61 -7.27
CA ARG A 767 1.22 -29.64 -8.67
C ARG A 767 -0.26 -29.96 -8.75
N ASN A 768 -0.94 -29.31 -9.75
CA ASN A 768 -2.36 -29.58 -10.06
C ASN A 768 -3.29 -29.45 -8.84
N VAL A 769 -3.04 -28.46 -7.99
CA VAL A 769 -3.96 -28.18 -6.87
C VAL A 769 -5.32 -27.79 -7.42
N PRO A 770 -6.41 -28.46 -7.05
CA PRO A 770 -7.74 -28.16 -7.59
C PRO A 770 -8.20 -26.75 -7.18
N THR A 771 -8.78 -26.03 -8.15
CA THR A 771 -9.33 -24.68 -7.94
C THR A 771 -10.68 -24.52 -8.63
N PRO A 772 -11.67 -25.41 -8.32
CA PRO A 772 -13.00 -25.23 -8.89
C PRO A 772 -13.60 -23.89 -8.42
N THR A 773 -14.56 -23.35 -9.17
CA THR A 773 -15.25 -22.10 -8.81
C THR A 773 -16.11 -22.22 -7.56
N THR A 774 -16.40 -23.44 -7.12
CA THR A 774 -17.24 -23.76 -5.97
C THR A 774 -16.49 -23.93 -4.66
N SER A 775 -15.14 -23.80 -4.66
CA SER A 775 -14.32 -23.89 -3.45
C SER A 775 -13.62 -22.55 -3.16
N LEU A 776 -13.03 -22.45 -1.96
CA LEU A 776 -12.07 -21.38 -1.69
C LEU A 776 -10.85 -21.49 -2.60
N ILE A 777 -10.15 -20.38 -2.82
CA ILE A 777 -8.82 -20.40 -3.42
C ILE A 777 -7.81 -21.12 -2.50
N PRO A 778 -6.71 -21.67 -3.02
CA PRO A 778 -5.71 -22.33 -2.20
C PRO A 778 -5.15 -21.41 -1.13
N VAL A 779 -5.27 -21.87 0.12
CA VAL A 779 -4.72 -21.22 1.31
C VAL A 779 -4.14 -22.28 2.24
N PHE A 780 -2.93 -22.02 2.75
CA PHE A 780 -2.24 -22.94 3.64
C PHE A 780 -1.76 -22.21 4.89
N ILE A 781 -1.87 -22.87 6.04
CA ILE A 781 -1.23 -22.42 7.28
C ILE A 781 0.13 -23.08 7.44
N ARG A 782 1.12 -22.27 7.79
CA ARG A 782 2.50 -22.72 8.08
C ARG A 782 2.57 -23.52 9.39
N GLY A 783 3.29 -24.62 9.40
CA GLY A 783 3.62 -25.36 10.62
C GLY A 783 4.40 -24.50 11.61
N GLY A 784 4.06 -24.63 12.89
CA GLY A 784 4.58 -23.79 13.97
C GLY A 784 3.69 -22.60 14.36
N TYR A 785 2.50 -22.47 13.74
CA TYR A 785 1.62 -21.31 13.97
C TYR A 785 0.26 -21.69 14.56
N ILE A 786 -0.27 -20.75 15.35
CA ILE A 786 -1.63 -20.78 15.91
C ILE A 786 -2.34 -19.51 15.44
N ILE A 787 -3.50 -19.66 14.79
CA ILE A 787 -4.32 -18.51 14.37
C ILE A 787 -5.59 -18.41 15.22
N PRO A 788 -5.91 -17.24 15.79
CA PRO A 788 -7.14 -17.00 16.50
C PRO A 788 -8.30 -16.74 15.52
N GLN A 789 -9.48 -17.24 15.85
CA GLN A 789 -10.67 -17.16 15.03
C GLN A 789 -11.91 -16.85 15.88
N GLN A 790 -13.00 -16.44 15.22
CA GLN A 790 -14.34 -16.34 15.80
C GLN A 790 -15.38 -16.78 14.79
N GLY A 791 -16.47 -17.42 15.24
CA GLY A 791 -17.55 -17.84 14.34
C GLY A 791 -18.09 -16.66 13.52
N ALA A 792 -18.17 -16.83 12.20
CA ALA A 792 -18.63 -15.79 11.29
C ALA A 792 -20.15 -15.58 11.36
N ASN A 793 -20.57 -14.32 11.24
CA ASN A 793 -21.96 -13.89 11.10
C ASN A 793 -22.09 -12.91 9.92
N MET A 794 -23.29 -12.33 9.74
CA MET A 794 -23.59 -11.40 8.65
C MET A 794 -22.82 -10.07 8.75
N THR A 795 -22.41 -9.68 9.96
CA THR A 795 -21.60 -8.49 10.24
C THR A 795 -20.47 -8.81 11.21
N THR A 796 -19.45 -7.97 11.25
CA THR A 796 -18.35 -8.10 12.21
C THR A 796 -18.85 -7.89 13.65
N THR A 797 -19.77 -6.94 13.87
CA THR A 797 -20.40 -6.71 15.17
C THR A 797 -21.09 -7.96 15.72
N ASP A 798 -21.78 -8.72 14.87
CA ASP A 798 -22.41 -9.97 15.28
C ASP A 798 -21.39 -11.09 15.46
N SER A 799 -20.38 -11.18 14.63
CA SER A 799 -19.29 -12.15 14.76
C SER A 799 -18.53 -12.01 16.08
N ARG A 800 -18.28 -10.77 16.53
CA ARG A 800 -17.63 -10.48 17.84
C ARG A 800 -18.41 -10.95 19.07
N LYS A 801 -19.68 -11.32 18.92
CA LYS A 801 -20.50 -11.89 20.01
C LYS A 801 -20.23 -13.39 20.23
N ASN A 802 -19.55 -14.05 19.29
CA ASN A 802 -19.25 -15.49 19.35
C ASN A 802 -18.02 -15.77 20.21
N PRO A 803 -17.91 -17.00 20.79
CA PRO A 803 -16.69 -17.45 21.44
C PRO A 803 -15.51 -17.50 20.49
N TYR A 804 -14.30 -17.42 21.06
CA TYR A 804 -13.07 -17.58 20.28
C TYR A 804 -12.81 -19.04 19.92
N GLN A 805 -12.06 -19.21 18.85
CA GLN A 805 -11.56 -20.48 18.36
C GLN A 805 -10.05 -20.35 18.08
N LEU A 806 -9.33 -21.45 18.14
CA LEU A 806 -7.92 -21.53 17.70
C LEU A 806 -7.75 -22.65 16.67
N THR A 807 -7.01 -22.36 15.59
CA THR A 807 -6.48 -23.40 14.71
C THR A 807 -4.97 -23.51 14.94
N ILE A 808 -4.51 -24.69 15.31
CA ILE A 808 -3.12 -25.03 15.66
C ILE A 808 -2.53 -25.91 14.56
N ALA A 809 -1.51 -25.42 13.90
CA ALA A 809 -0.70 -26.14 12.90
C ALA A 809 0.69 -26.40 13.48
N PRO A 810 0.95 -27.58 14.06
CA PRO A 810 2.25 -27.86 14.65
C PRO A 810 3.36 -27.99 13.60
N ASP A 811 4.57 -27.56 13.95
CA ASP A 811 5.77 -27.85 13.18
C ASP A 811 6.20 -29.33 13.28
N ASP A 812 7.36 -29.68 12.71
CA ASP A 812 7.89 -31.04 12.74
C ASP A 812 8.32 -31.49 14.14
N ASN A 813 8.47 -30.56 15.08
CA ASN A 813 8.74 -30.80 16.49
C ASN A 813 7.47 -30.82 17.35
N MET A 814 6.30 -30.82 16.72
CA MET A 814 4.98 -30.73 17.37
C MET A 814 4.82 -29.47 18.23
N GLN A 815 5.37 -28.34 17.80
CA GLN A 815 5.24 -27.05 18.48
C GLN A 815 4.50 -26.04 17.59
N ALA A 816 3.80 -25.11 18.22
CA ALA A 816 3.20 -23.98 17.54
C ALA A 816 3.04 -22.79 18.51
N SER A 817 3.04 -21.57 17.96
CA SER A 817 2.82 -20.35 18.70
C SER A 817 1.93 -19.39 17.93
N GLY A 818 1.28 -18.48 18.65
CA GLY A 818 0.42 -17.44 18.04
C GLY A 818 0.09 -16.35 19.04
N PHE A 819 -0.66 -15.37 18.59
CA PHE A 819 -1.09 -14.25 19.42
C PHE A 819 -2.46 -13.73 19.01
N LEU A 820 -3.12 -13.03 19.93
CA LEU A 820 -4.35 -12.30 19.69
C LEU A 820 -4.27 -10.95 20.37
N TYR A 821 -4.38 -9.88 19.60
CA TYR A 821 -4.68 -8.54 20.09
C TYR A 821 -6.17 -8.26 19.94
N TRP A 822 -6.77 -7.62 20.97
CA TRP A 822 -8.18 -7.36 20.98
C TRP A 822 -8.56 -6.12 21.77
N ASP A 823 -9.33 -5.24 21.16
CA ASP A 823 -9.92 -4.08 21.80
C ASP A 823 -11.44 -4.01 21.57
N ASP A 824 -12.09 -2.91 21.86
CA ASP A 824 -13.53 -2.75 21.62
C ASP A 824 -13.89 -2.57 20.13
N GLY A 825 -12.89 -2.33 19.27
CA GLY A 825 -13.04 -2.19 17.83
C GLY A 825 -13.31 -0.76 17.34
N GLU A 826 -13.59 0.21 18.21
CA GLU A 826 -14.04 1.55 17.80
C GLU A 826 -13.39 2.72 18.58
N THR A 827 -12.79 2.49 19.77
CA THR A 827 -12.12 3.54 20.53
C THR A 827 -10.91 4.10 19.79
N ILE A 828 -10.80 5.43 19.70
CA ILE A 828 -9.67 6.13 19.09
C ILE A 828 -8.37 5.79 19.82
N VAL A 829 -7.37 5.31 19.11
CA VAL A 829 -6.05 5.01 19.66
C VAL A 829 -5.20 6.28 19.68
N LYS A 830 -5.15 6.94 20.83
CA LYS A 830 -4.24 8.09 21.04
C LYS A 830 -2.81 7.65 21.36
N SER A 831 -2.67 6.54 22.09
CA SER A 831 -1.41 5.91 22.48
C SER A 831 -1.70 4.51 22.99
N PHE A 832 -0.95 3.50 22.54
CA PHE A 832 -1.09 2.12 23.01
C PHE A 832 -0.74 1.93 24.49
N GLN A 833 0.01 2.84 25.11
CA GLN A 833 0.28 2.83 26.55
C GLN A 833 -0.99 3.06 27.38
N ASN A 834 -1.95 3.81 26.85
CA ASN A 834 -3.19 4.19 27.53
C ASN A 834 -4.45 3.59 26.86
N HIS A 835 -4.30 2.91 25.72
CA HIS A 835 -5.41 2.29 25.02
C HIS A 835 -5.85 1.01 25.73
N PRO A 836 -7.17 0.80 25.97
CA PRO A 836 -7.66 -0.44 26.56
C PRO A 836 -7.64 -1.57 25.54
N TYR A 837 -6.83 -2.60 25.77
CA TYR A 837 -6.78 -3.81 24.93
C TYR A 837 -6.29 -5.02 25.71
N HIS A 838 -6.55 -6.19 25.14
CA HIS A 838 -6.00 -7.47 25.59
C HIS A 838 -4.95 -7.97 24.61
N ASN A 839 -3.93 -8.62 25.12
CA ASN A 839 -2.94 -9.35 24.33
C ASN A 839 -2.79 -10.75 24.93
N TRP A 840 -3.06 -11.80 24.15
CA TRP A 840 -2.79 -13.17 24.51
C TRP A 840 -1.68 -13.73 23.65
N LYS A 841 -0.86 -14.58 24.27
CA LYS A 841 0.14 -15.41 23.57
C LYS A 841 -0.25 -16.85 23.76
N PHE A 842 -0.25 -17.61 22.68
CA PHE A 842 -0.56 -19.02 22.66
C PHE A 842 0.71 -19.82 22.38
N THR A 843 0.94 -20.89 23.14
CA THR A 843 2.07 -21.81 22.92
C THR A 843 1.57 -23.23 23.03
N TYR A 844 1.68 -24.01 21.95
CA TYR A 844 1.35 -25.41 21.91
C TYR A 844 2.62 -26.26 21.89
N LYS A 845 2.63 -27.32 22.68
CA LYS A 845 3.64 -28.39 22.67
C LYS A 845 2.95 -29.73 22.68
N GLY A 846 3.20 -30.53 21.64
CA GLY A 846 2.74 -31.92 21.51
C GLY A 846 3.85 -32.90 21.82
N GLY A 847 3.50 -34.18 22.08
CA GLY A 847 4.43 -35.25 22.38
C GLY A 847 3.72 -36.43 23.00
N SER A 848 4.32 -37.07 24.02
CA SER A 848 3.65 -38.09 24.82
C SER A 848 2.48 -37.53 25.64
N SER A 849 2.59 -36.28 26.07
CA SER A 849 1.52 -35.45 26.60
C SER A 849 1.49 -34.13 25.82
N ASN A 850 0.32 -33.51 25.77
CA ASN A 850 0.13 -32.27 25.04
C ASN A 850 -0.20 -31.13 26.00
N SER A 851 0.18 -29.89 25.63
CA SER A 851 -0.16 -28.69 26.38
C SER A 851 -0.42 -27.52 25.45
N LEU A 852 -1.45 -26.75 25.79
CA LEU A 852 -1.69 -25.41 25.23
C LEU A 852 -1.61 -24.42 26.38
N GLN A 853 -0.57 -23.59 26.36
CA GLN A 853 -0.39 -22.49 27.28
C GLN A 853 -0.93 -21.20 26.69
N ILE A 854 -1.68 -20.46 27.49
CA ILE A 854 -2.26 -19.14 27.13
C ILE A 854 -1.78 -18.15 28.16
N ASP A 855 -0.88 -17.28 27.74
CA ASP A 855 -0.36 -16.19 28.55
C ASP A 855 -1.10 -14.90 28.22
N HIS A 856 -1.36 -14.09 29.23
CA HIS A 856 -2.04 -12.82 29.10
C HIS A 856 -1.13 -11.69 29.60
N PRO A 857 -0.09 -11.31 28.84
CA PRO A 857 0.93 -10.37 29.31
C PRO A 857 0.42 -8.94 29.48
N THR A 858 -0.66 -8.58 28.77
CA THR A 858 -1.23 -7.23 28.85
C THR A 858 -2.73 -7.29 29.00
N VAL A 859 -3.22 -6.66 30.05
CA VAL A 859 -4.65 -6.37 30.30
C VAL A 859 -4.75 -4.87 30.55
N ALA A 860 -5.41 -4.16 29.66
CA ALA A 860 -5.68 -2.75 29.83
C ALA A 860 -7.18 -2.49 29.72
N GLY A 861 -7.78 -1.94 30.78
CA GLY A 861 -9.17 -1.49 30.79
C GLY A 861 -10.21 -2.60 30.94
N THR A 862 -11.45 -2.28 30.57
CA THR A 862 -12.66 -3.10 30.77
C THR A 862 -13.21 -3.70 29.46
N VAL A 863 -12.35 -3.96 28.46
CA VAL A 863 -12.80 -4.57 27.21
C VAL A 863 -13.40 -5.95 27.46
N GLN A 864 -14.65 -6.13 27.06
CA GLN A 864 -15.34 -7.39 27.24
C GLN A 864 -14.87 -8.39 26.20
N VAL A 865 -14.56 -9.61 26.63
CA VAL A 865 -14.13 -10.72 25.78
C VAL A 865 -14.97 -11.97 26.07
N LYS A 866 -15.07 -12.84 25.07
CA LYS A 866 -15.73 -14.13 25.18
C LYS A 866 -14.73 -15.19 25.64
N THR A 867 -15.25 -16.40 25.92
CA THR A 867 -14.43 -17.57 26.25
C THR A 867 -13.81 -18.17 25.00
N LEU A 868 -12.74 -18.91 25.14
CA LEU A 868 -12.18 -19.78 24.11
C LEU A 868 -12.82 -21.16 24.24
N ASP A 869 -13.67 -21.52 23.27
CA ASP A 869 -14.53 -22.70 23.32
C ASP A 869 -14.11 -23.80 22.35
N THR A 870 -13.41 -23.46 21.25
CA THR A 870 -13.04 -24.44 20.23
C THR A 870 -11.54 -24.37 19.91
N ILE A 871 -10.90 -25.55 19.86
CA ILE A 871 -9.49 -25.69 19.50
C ILE A 871 -9.37 -26.80 18.46
N THR A 872 -8.91 -26.45 17.26
CA THR A 872 -8.64 -27.41 16.17
C THR A 872 -7.13 -27.62 16.07
N ILE A 873 -6.66 -28.88 16.09
CA ILE A 873 -5.24 -29.21 16.03
C ILE A 873 -5.01 -30.18 14.87
N PHE A 874 -4.16 -29.77 13.94
CA PHE A 874 -3.76 -30.59 12.81
C PHE A 874 -2.62 -31.57 13.20
N ASN A 875 -2.52 -32.68 12.48
CA ASN A 875 -1.52 -33.73 12.69
C ASN A 875 -1.44 -34.21 14.16
N SER A 876 -2.57 -34.20 14.88
CA SER A 876 -2.63 -34.60 16.28
C SER A 876 -2.63 -36.12 16.41
N PRO A 877 -1.95 -36.69 17.43
CA PRO A 877 -2.23 -38.03 17.89
C PRO A 877 -3.63 -38.16 18.48
N ALA A 878 -4.14 -39.39 18.60
CA ALA A 878 -5.42 -39.66 19.21
C ALA A 878 -5.42 -39.24 20.70
N PRO A 879 -6.34 -38.33 21.14
CA PRO A 879 -6.38 -37.88 22.52
C PRO A 879 -7.11 -38.86 23.42
N ASP A 880 -6.73 -38.91 24.70
CA ASP A 880 -7.55 -39.43 25.76
C ASP A 880 -8.46 -38.32 26.32
N PHE A 881 -9.73 -38.29 25.88
CA PHE A 881 -10.68 -37.26 26.26
C PHE A 881 -11.00 -37.20 27.75
N ASP A 882 -10.67 -38.25 28.53
CA ASP A 882 -10.85 -38.25 29.97
C ASP A 882 -9.65 -37.66 30.75
N SER A 883 -8.55 -37.38 30.07
CA SER A 883 -7.31 -36.91 30.68
C SER A 883 -7.16 -35.38 30.72
N PHE A 884 -8.10 -34.61 30.19
CA PHE A 884 -7.97 -33.18 30.08
C PHE A 884 -7.96 -32.45 31.43
N THR A 885 -7.01 -31.55 31.63
CA THR A 885 -6.96 -30.67 32.78
C THR A 885 -6.71 -29.21 32.36
N LEU A 886 -7.36 -28.29 33.09
CA LEU A 886 -7.09 -26.86 32.99
C LEU A 886 -6.46 -26.36 34.30
N ASN A 887 -5.25 -25.84 34.25
CA ASN A 887 -4.45 -25.46 35.43
C ASN A 887 -4.43 -26.59 36.49
N SER A 888 -4.16 -27.83 36.06
CA SER A 888 -4.15 -29.05 36.87
C SER A 888 -5.51 -29.51 37.43
N ASN A 889 -6.58 -28.78 37.19
CA ASN A 889 -7.95 -29.21 37.57
C ASN A 889 -8.58 -29.99 36.41
N LYS A 890 -9.19 -31.12 36.69
CA LYS A 890 -9.87 -31.90 35.66
C LYS A 890 -10.96 -31.09 34.99
N VAL A 891 -10.95 -31.06 33.66
CA VAL A 891 -12.01 -30.43 32.84
C VAL A 891 -12.70 -31.51 32.00
N GLN A 892 -14.01 -31.47 31.95
CA GLN A 892 -14.78 -32.42 31.15
C GLN A 892 -14.96 -31.87 29.74
N ILE A 893 -14.45 -32.58 28.76
CA ILE A 893 -14.63 -32.27 27.35
C ILE A 893 -15.96 -32.81 26.86
N ASN A 894 -16.73 -31.97 26.17
CA ASN A 894 -18.00 -32.39 25.59
C ASN A 894 -17.73 -33.28 24.36
N GLN A 895 -17.83 -34.59 24.52
CA GLN A 895 -17.60 -35.58 23.49
C GLN A 895 -18.66 -35.61 22.38
N GLN A 896 -19.80 -34.88 22.52
CA GLN A 896 -20.79 -34.74 21.44
C GLN A 896 -20.39 -33.69 20.42
N THR A 897 -19.65 -32.66 20.85
CA THR A 897 -19.18 -31.55 20.00
C THR A 897 -17.68 -31.62 19.70
N SER A 898 -16.93 -32.48 20.41
CA SER A 898 -15.52 -32.72 20.17
C SER A 898 -15.30 -33.99 19.37
N SER A 899 -14.27 -34.03 18.53
CA SER A 899 -14.03 -35.19 17.66
C SER A 899 -12.53 -35.36 17.36
N TYR A 900 -12.16 -36.57 16.97
CA TYR A 900 -10.84 -36.89 16.43
C TYR A 900 -10.98 -37.79 15.20
N SER A 901 -10.31 -37.46 14.14
CA SER A 901 -10.23 -38.27 12.92
C SER A 901 -8.86 -38.94 12.82
N ALA A 902 -8.83 -40.25 12.91
CA ALA A 902 -7.60 -41.04 12.76
C ALA A 902 -7.07 -40.99 11.30
N ILE A 903 -7.93 -40.72 10.31
CA ILE A 903 -7.55 -40.62 8.90
C ILE A 903 -6.84 -39.29 8.63
N THR A 904 -7.48 -38.18 9.01
CA THR A 904 -6.96 -36.84 8.75
C THR A 904 -6.03 -36.35 9.87
N LYS A 905 -5.99 -37.02 11.00
CA LYS A 905 -5.29 -36.65 12.24
C LYS A 905 -5.69 -35.24 12.73
N ILE A 906 -6.96 -34.89 12.55
CA ILE A 906 -7.50 -33.62 13.05
C ILE A 906 -8.20 -33.88 14.38
N LEU A 907 -7.77 -33.15 15.41
CA LEU A 907 -8.44 -33.10 16.70
C LEU A 907 -9.25 -31.80 16.82
N ILE A 908 -10.52 -31.90 17.11
CA ILE A 908 -11.40 -30.79 17.45
C ILE A 908 -11.86 -30.94 18.90
N ILE A 909 -11.44 -29.99 19.74
CA ILE A 909 -11.92 -29.86 21.12
C ILE A 909 -12.95 -28.73 21.11
N SER A 910 -14.21 -29.01 21.38
CA SER A 910 -15.27 -27.99 21.39
C SER A 910 -16.13 -28.19 22.65
N THR A 911 -16.06 -27.24 23.56
CA THR A 911 -16.76 -27.26 24.84
C THR A 911 -17.12 -25.84 25.24
N THR A 912 -18.39 -25.59 25.51
CA THR A 912 -18.88 -24.27 25.92
C THR A 912 -18.21 -23.82 27.23
N ASN A 913 -17.71 -22.60 27.26
CA ASN A 913 -16.98 -22.02 28.38
C ASN A 913 -15.72 -22.82 28.78
N LEU A 914 -15.00 -23.36 27.79
CA LEU A 914 -13.83 -24.20 28.04
C LEU A 914 -12.73 -23.45 28.78
N ILE A 915 -12.33 -22.28 28.26
CA ILE A 915 -11.28 -21.45 28.87
C ILE A 915 -11.75 -20.00 29.01
N PRO A 916 -11.88 -19.48 30.25
CA PRO A 916 -12.36 -18.11 30.51
C PRO A 916 -11.21 -17.10 30.36
N ILE A 917 -10.80 -16.81 29.10
CA ILE A 917 -9.66 -15.92 28.78
C ILE A 917 -9.89 -14.45 29.12
N ASN A 918 -11.07 -14.10 29.64
CA ASN A 918 -11.39 -12.76 30.15
C ASN A 918 -10.71 -12.40 31.47
N ASN A 919 -10.13 -13.36 32.18
CA ASN A 919 -9.39 -13.12 33.42
C ASN A 919 -7.91 -12.87 33.12
N PRO A 920 -7.22 -12.00 33.88
CA PRO A 920 -5.81 -11.67 33.67
C PRO A 920 -4.85 -12.76 34.23
N THR A 921 -5.20 -14.03 34.02
CA THR A 921 -4.42 -15.18 34.50
C THR A 921 -3.98 -16.01 33.32
N SER A 922 -2.81 -16.64 33.44
CA SER A 922 -2.36 -17.63 32.46
C SER A 922 -3.14 -18.93 32.64
N TYR A 923 -3.45 -19.58 31.54
CA TYR A 923 -4.09 -20.88 31.49
C TYR A 923 -3.20 -21.91 30.84
N THR A 924 -3.24 -23.15 31.36
CA THR A 924 -2.57 -24.31 30.73
C THR A 924 -3.58 -25.44 30.62
N LEU A 925 -3.98 -25.74 29.39
CA LEU A 925 -4.79 -26.92 29.06
C LEU A 925 -3.84 -28.07 28.73
N THR A 926 -3.95 -29.22 29.42
CA THR A 926 -3.10 -30.40 29.14
C THR A 926 -3.94 -31.65 28.94
N TRP A 927 -3.44 -32.60 28.14
CA TRP A 927 -4.06 -33.90 27.93
C TRP A 927 -3.04 -34.94 27.47
N ASN A 928 -3.34 -36.23 27.65
CA ASN A 928 -2.54 -37.35 27.22
C ASN A 928 -3.06 -37.90 25.88
N ASN A 929 -2.19 -38.60 25.17
CA ASN A 929 -2.59 -39.39 24.00
C ASN A 929 -3.01 -40.80 24.44
N LEU A 930 -3.91 -41.45 23.67
CA LEU A 930 -4.20 -42.85 23.82
C LEU A 930 -2.97 -43.69 23.51
N PRO A 931 -2.71 -44.79 24.24
CA PRO A 931 -1.63 -45.74 23.87
C PRO A 931 -1.90 -46.27 22.44
N THR A 932 -0.84 -46.46 21.66
CA THR A 932 -0.91 -46.92 20.25
C THR A 932 -1.67 -48.24 20.08
N SER A 933 -1.74 -49.07 21.11
CA SER A 933 -2.51 -50.32 21.13
C SER A 933 -4.05 -50.15 21.20
N LYS A 934 -4.55 -48.93 21.52
CA LYS A 934 -5.96 -48.61 21.61
C LYS A 934 -6.48 -47.74 20.44
N GLU A 935 -5.61 -47.26 19.56
CA GLU A 935 -6.02 -46.46 18.38
C GLU A 935 -6.96 -47.21 17.43
N HIS A 936 -6.84 -48.53 17.33
CA HIS A 936 -7.67 -49.37 16.45
C HIS A 936 -9.09 -49.65 16.95
N LEU A 937 -9.42 -49.30 18.18
CA LEU A 937 -10.74 -49.63 18.77
C LEU A 937 -11.77 -48.48 18.71
N ASN A 938 -11.32 -47.24 18.38
CA ASN A 938 -12.22 -46.07 18.35
C ASN A 938 -12.59 -45.55 16.94
N THR A 939 -12.38 -46.36 15.89
CA THR A 939 -12.61 -45.95 14.49
C THR A 939 -14.11 -45.93 14.04
N ASN A 940 -15.07 -46.18 14.93
CA ASN A 940 -16.48 -46.35 14.56
C ASN A 940 -17.41 -45.26 15.12
N ARG A 941 -16.99 -43.98 15.16
CA ARG A 941 -17.93 -42.89 15.43
C ARG A 941 -17.66 -41.74 14.45
N ILE A 942 -18.16 -41.86 13.25
CA ILE A 942 -18.33 -40.73 12.33
C ILE A 942 -19.82 -40.33 12.43
N PRO A 943 -20.17 -39.12 12.83
CA PRO A 943 -21.43 -38.55 12.40
C PRO A 943 -21.25 -38.14 10.92
N ASP A 944 -22.01 -38.70 10.02
CA ASP A 944 -22.24 -38.15 8.69
C ASP A 944 -22.76 -36.73 8.87
N ALA A 945 -21.93 -35.74 8.54
CA ALA A 945 -22.32 -34.34 8.41
C ALA A 945 -22.06 -33.89 6.99
N ALA A 946 -23.14 -33.62 6.29
CA ALA A 946 -23.26 -32.97 5.00
C ALA A 946 -22.71 -31.55 5.01
#